data_e4c69d97c2df10fe3a003d54fa2c46b8
#
_entry.id   e4c69d97c2df10fe3a003d54fa2c46b8
#
_cell.length_a   1.000
_cell.length_b   1.000
_cell.length_c   1.000
_cell.angle_alpha   90.00
_cell.angle_beta   90.00
_cell.angle_gamma   90.00
#
_symmetry.space_group_name_H-M   'P 1'
#
loop_
_entity.id
_entity.type
_entity.pdbx_description
1 polymer ?
#
loop_
_entity_poly.entity_id
_entity_poly.type
_entity_poly.pdbx_seq_one_letter_code
_entity_poly.pdbx_strand_id
1 'polypeptide(L)'
;MNFKAIVTLFFLTILTSVSFSREVISFNQNWAFKKGPFTTDLLQYGNVFSGTWQSIAVPHTWNSKDMQVRNDRFTSNEKFYVGDAYYRKTFIPESSWNGKRIFVKFEGVNTNTEVYINNSPLPAKKEKGNVVYDASAINGNYQIVGRHQGGYSAFVLELTNMLKFGVENEILVKVNNEATPQVIPVNHTLFPMYGGIYRPVELIVTDKINIAVSDYASSGVYISQKDINKKSASINLKVKLENKNHDARDLQVVSTIFEQNGAVKAKNIKKYRLLPQGRQEVMQDFNLTNPHLWQGLEDPYLYKVVTQLVDGNTVLDEVIQPLGLRKFELRTGEGFFLNDIKYPMYGVTRHQDRWGKGSALSNADHNEDLAIIKEIGATTIRLAHYQQSAYFYEKCDSIGFIVWAEIPFVNRVTTLEEANAKQQLTELIRQNYNHPSIYTWGLHNEVYTPNAYTIELTTKLNDLAKTEDQYRYTVQVSGYNVINHAVNNNADIQGINHYFGWYNGVIRDVDKWADQISKDFKDYKIIFSEYGAEANPSHQQEVVGDVGNQWANPAFFPEEFSTKFHEIHWGTIKRHPIFLASYLWNTFDFATPITALNVEPRNYKGLITFDRKLKKDPFYWYKANWSKEPVLYLTQRRVIERVNEITPVTVYSNLGTPTLLVNGVEEKNFVIGETDVHYIFQNVKLKEGDNIIQVKASSKGQQFEDKITWHYLKDNPKAISKDGPKSNKNEHIGL
;
A
#
# COMPACT_ATOMS: atom_id res chain seq x y z
N MET A 1 83.72 5.32 5.12
CA MET A 1 83.07 4.39 5.98
C MET A 1 81.56 4.72 5.96
N ASN A 2 80.82 3.92 5.22
CA ASN A 2 79.33 4.09 5.06
C ASN A 2 78.61 3.30 6.08
N PHE A 3 77.82 3.94 6.97
CA PHE A 3 76.82 3.26 7.84
C PHE A 3 75.51 3.31 7.16
N LYS A 4 74.96 2.13 6.74
CA LYS A 4 73.60 1.91 6.35
C LYS A 4 72.80 1.56 7.60
N ALA A 5 71.88 2.45 7.97
CA ALA A 5 70.87 2.16 8.99
C ALA A 5 69.71 1.38 8.33
N ILE A 6 69.46 0.15 8.80
CA ILE A 6 68.31 -0.66 8.44
C ILE A 6 67.16 -0.25 9.37
N VAL A 7 66.13 0.41 8.83
CA VAL A 7 64.89 0.67 9.53
C VAL A 7 63.94 -0.50 9.26
N THR A 8 63.73 -1.37 10.28
CA THR A 8 62.74 -2.46 10.23
C THR A 8 61.40 -1.89 10.61
N LEU A 9 60.51 -1.73 9.61
CA LEU A 9 59.13 -1.31 9.81
C LEU A 9 58.30 -2.52 10.30
N PHE A 10 57.90 -2.53 11.56
CA PHE A 10 56.93 -3.49 12.07
C PHE A 10 55.53 -3.07 11.62
N PHE A 11 55.00 -3.75 10.62
CA PHE A 11 53.57 -3.67 10.32
C PHE A 11 52.78 -4.44 11.40
N LEU A 12 52.21 -3.71 12.33
CA LEU A 12 51.23 -4.25 13.26
C LEU A 12 49.90 -4.39 12.48
N THR A 13 49.62 -5.56 11.91
CA THR A 13 48.29 -5.89 11.38
C THR A 13 47.38 -6.04 12.56
N ILE A 14 46.60 -4.99 12.86
CA ILE A 14 45.45 -5.07 13.70
C ILE A 14 44.41 -5.89 12.92
N LEU A 15 44.33 -7.19 13.18
CA LEU A 15 43.18 -8.00 12.82
C LEU A 15 41.99 -7.50 13.67
N THR A 16 41.27 -6.52 13.14
CA THR A 16 39.93 -6.23 13.61
C THR A 16 39.10 -7.45 13.25
N SER A 17 38.81 -8.30 14.21
CA SER A 17 37.75 -9.29 14.07
C SER A 17 36.46 -8.50 13.82
N VAL A 18 36.01 -8.45 12.57
CA VAL A 18 34.68 -7.94 12.23
C VAL A 18 33.70 -8.94 12.84
N SER A 19 33.24 -8.65 14.05
CA SER A 19 32.13 -9.35 14.65
C SER A 19 30.89 -8.93 13.85
N PHE A 20 30.42 -9.80 12.98
CA PHE A 20 29.17 -9.58 12.28
C PHE A 20 28.05 -9.74 13.33
N SER A 21 27.38 -8.64 13.66
CA SER A 21 26.22 -8.67 14.53
C SER A 21 25.09 -9.47 13.87
N ARG A 22 24.20 -8.84 13.16
CA ARG A 22 23.12 -9.47 12.37
C ARG A 22 23.48 -9.40 10.89
N GLU A 23 23.30 -10.52 10.16
CA GLU A 23 23.41 -10.52 8.71
C GLU A 23 21.99 -10.62 8.11
N VAL A 24 21.67 -9.77 7.14
CA VAL A 24 20.43 -9.85 6.37
C VAL A 24 20.81 -10.02 4.90
N ILE A 25 20.44 -11.16 4.33
CA ILE A 25 20.92 -11.61 3.04
C ILE A 25 19.73 -11.75 2.09
N SER A 26 19.80 -11.09 0.93
CA SER A 26 18.76 -11.23 -0.10
C SER A 26 18.70 -12.66 -0.60
N PHE A 27 17.49 -13.23 -0.58
CA PHE A 27 17.26 -14.61 -1.02
C PHE A 27 16.36 -14.69 -2.27
N ASN A 28 16.31 -13.59 -3.06
CA ASN A 28 15.35 -13.36 -4.13
C ASN A 28 15.65 -14.06 -5.44
N GLN A 29 16.90 -14.39 -5.74
CA GLN A 29 17.33 -14.93 -7.02
C GLN A 29 17.31 -16.45 -7.08
N ASN A 30 17.27 -17.02 -8.29
CA ASN A 30 17.43 -18.46 -8.55
C ASN A 30 16.38 -19.35 -7.87
N TRP A 31 15.12 -18.98 -7.95
CA TRP A 31 14.01 -19.86 -7.60
C TRP A 31 13.53 -20.66 -8.80
N ALA A 32 13.06 -21.87 -8.55
CA ALA A 32 12.31 -22.69 -9.51
C ALA A 32 10.83 -22.67 -9.11
N PHE A 33 9.94 -22.48 -10.09
CA PHE A 33 8.50 -22.33 -9.88
C PHE A 33 7.69 -23.31 -10.73
N LYS A 34 6.62 -23.86 -10.15
CA LYS A 34 5.66 -24.71 -10.86
C LYS A 34 4.25 -24.54 -10.28
N LYS A 35 3.26 -24.33 -11.15
CA LYS A 35 1.83 -24.38 -10.81
C LYS A 35 1.32 -25.81 -10.86
N GLY A 36 0.31 -26.12 -10.08
CA GLY A 36 -0.49 -27.31 -10.27
C GLY A 36 -0.99 -27.89 -8.96
N PRO A 37 -2.09 -28.63 -9.00
CA PRO A 37 -2.51 -29.42 -7.87
C PRO A 37 -1.55 -30.58 -7.70
N PHE A 38 -0.76 -30.55 -6.65
CA PHE A 38 -0.08 -31.74 -6.17
C PHE A 38 -0.77 -32.11 -4.87
N THR A 39 -1.29 -33.31 -4.78
CA THR A 39 -1.90 -33.81 -3.56
C THR A 39 -0.83 -33.94 -2.48
N THR A 40 -1.15 -33.62 -1.23
CA THR A 40 -0.24 -33.69 -0.07
C THR A 40 0.36 -35.09 0.13
N ASP A 41 -0.32 -36.15 -0.30
CA ASP A 41 0.16 -37.52 -0.25
C ASP A 41 1.39 -37.75 -1.14
N LEU A 42 1.59 -36.89 -2.13
CA LEU A 42 2.72 -36.99 -3.07
C LEU A 42 4.01 -36.36 -2.54
N LEU A 43 3.98 -35.59 -1.45
CA LEU A 43 5.20 -35.19 -0.73
C LEU A 43 5.98 -36.39 -0.19
N GLN A 44 5.29 -37.51 0.03
CA GLN A 44 5.92 -38.80 0.44
C GLN A 44 6.52 -39.57 -0.71
N TYR A 45 6.13 -39.34 -1.98
CA TYR A 45 6.46 -40.18 -3.11
C TYR A 45 7.37 -39.55 -4.19
N GLY A 46 8.17 -38.55 -3.85
CA GLY A 46 9.32 -38.03 -4.63
C GLY A 46 9.13 -37.61 -6.09
N ASN A 47 8.34 -38.33 -6.88
CA ASN A 47 8.22 -38.13 -8.32
C ASN A 47 7.45 -36.87 -8.76
N VAL A 48 6.68 -36.26 -7.89
CA VAL A 48 5.83 -35.10 -8.19
C VAL A 48 6.65 -33.85 -8.47
N PHE A 49 7.82 -33.76 -7.88
CA PHE A 49 8.71 -32.60 -8.00
C PHE A 49 9.73 -32.74 -9.14
N SER A 50 9.71 -33.82 -9.85
CA SER A 50 10.53 -34.02 -11.05
C SER A 50 10.02 -33.25 -12.27
N GLY A 51 10.82 -33.17 -13.31
CA GLY A 51 10.49 -32.53 -14.58
C GLY A 51 10.85 -31.04 -14.62
N THR A 52 10.17 -30.29 -15.49
CA THR A 52 10.53 -28.91 -15.82
C THR A 52 9.85 -27.92 -14.90
N TRP A 53 10.64 -27.03 -14.33
CA TRP A 53 10.22 -25.90 -13.50
C TRP A 53 10.70 -24.59 -14.13
N GLN A 54 9.89 -23.56 -14.07
CA GLN A 54 10.26 -22.23 -14.56
C GLN A 54 11.33 -21.61 -13.65
N SER A 55 12.44 -21.14 -14.23
CA SER A 55 13.43 -20.35 -13.47
C SER A 55 12.92 -18.92 -13.30
N ILE A 56 12.83 -18.44 -12.05
CA ILE A 56 12.30 -17.13 -11.71
C ILE A 56 13.13 -16.44 -10.63
N ALA A 57 12.90 -15.14 -10.46
CA ALA A 57 13.25 -14.38 -9.26
C ALA A 57 11.97 -13.95 -8.54
N VAL A 58 12.06 -13.72 -7.24
CA VAL A 58 11.00 -13.06 -6.46
C VAL A 58 11.36 -11.58 -6.30
N PRO A 59 10.40 -10.67 -6.25
CA PRO A 59 8.94 -10.85 -6.20
C PRO A 59 8.35 -11.50 -7.46
N HIS A 60 7.43 -12.44 -7.27
CA HIS A 60 6.77 -13.17 -8.35
C HIS A 60 5.32 -13.49 -8.01
N THR A 61 4.42 -13.28 -8.96
CA THR A 61 3.05 -13.80 -8.93
C THR A 61 2.73 -14.55 -10.22
N TRP A 62 2.10 -15.71 -10.10
CA TRP A 62 1.67 -16.46 -11.28
C TRP A 62 0.47 -15.86 -11.99
N ASN A 63 -0.20 -14.88 -11.35
CA ASN A 63 -1.35 -14.17 -11.91
C ASN A 63 -0.99 -12.84 -12.58
N SER A 64 0.28 -12.53 -12.80
CA SER A 64 0.74 -11.23 -13.31
C SER A 64 0.08 -10.80 -14.64
N LYS A 65 -0.36 -11.75 -15.45
CA LYS A 65 -0.99 -11.52 -16.75
C LYS A 65 -2.50 -11.78 -16.77
N ASP A 66 -3.03 -12.42 -15.74
CA ASP A 66 -4.40 -12.93 -15.75
C ASP A 66 -5.46 -11.81 -15.79
N MET A 67 -5.14 -10.62 -15.25
CA MET A 67 -6.03 -9.46 -15.21
C MET A 67 -5.75 -8.44 -16.33
N GLN A 68 -5.08 -8.86 -17.42
CA GLN A 68 -4.73 -7.98 -18.53
C GLN A 68 -5.63 -8.16 -19.76
N VAL A 69 -6.24 -9.31 -19.87
CA VAL A 69 -6.99 -9.72 -21.06
C VAL A 69 -8.47 -9.50 -20.81
N ARG A 70 -9.15 -8.82 -21.73
CA ARG A 70 -10.60 -8.84 -21.83
C ARG A 70 -11.04 -10.29 -22.04
N ASN A 71 -11.81 -10.80 -21.11
CA ASN A 71 -12.35 -12.15 -21.15
C ASN A 71 -13.86 -12.08 -21.23
N ASP A 72 -14.40 -12.38 -22.37
CA ASP A 72 -15.84 -12.41 -22.62
C ASP A 72 -16.58 -13.49 -21.81
N ARG A 73 -15.84 -14.34 -21.06
CA ARG A 73 -16.44 -15.42 -20.24
C ARG A 73 -15.57 -15.69 -19.02
N PHE A 74 -15.75 -14.94 -17.97
CA PHE A 74 -15.09 -15.21 -16.68
C PHE A 74 -15.87 -16.21 -15.83
N THR A 75 -16.36 -17.25 -16.40
CA THR A 75 -17.11 -18.30 -15.70
C THR A 75 -16.27 -19.49 -15.27
N SER A 76 -14.95 -19.47 -15.51
CA SER A 76 -14.09 -20.58 -15.11
C SER A 76 -12.75 -20.11 -14.56
N ASN A 77 -12.24 -20.84 -13.56
CA ASN A 77 -10.91 -20.70 -12.96
C ASN A 77 -9.74 -20.82 -13.96
N GLU A 78 -10.02 -21.05 -15.24
CA GLU A 78 -9.00 -21.32 -16.26
C GLU A 78 -8.15 -20.10 -16.61
N LYS A 79 -8.62 -18.89 -16.33
CA LYS A 79 -7.94 -17.65 -16.74
C LYS A 79 -7.33 -16.86 -15.56
N PHE A 80 -7.89 -16.94 -14.37
CA PHE A 80 -7.24 -16.52 -13.13
C PHE A 80 -7.00 -17.75 -12.27
N TYR A 81 -5.76 -18.25 -12.28
CA TYR A 81 -5.45 -19.47 -11.57
C TYR A 81 -5.54 -19.28 -10.06
N VAL A 82 -6.42 -20.06 -9.43
CA VAL A 82 -6.58 -20.18 -7.98
C VAL A 82 -6.25 -21.61 -7.59
N GLY A 83 -5.39 -21.79 -6.60
CA GLY A 83 -4.99 -23.12 -6.13
C GLY A 83 -3.51 -23.18 -5.75
N ASP A 84 -2.98 -24.41 -5.71
CA ASP A 84 -1.62 -24.69 -5.27
C ASP A 84 -0.56 -24.32 -6.31
N ALA A 85 0.56 -23.78 -5.83
CA ALA A 85 1.79 -23.61 -6.57
C ALA A 85 3.00 -23.80 -5.66
N TYR A 86 4.16 -24.07 -6.27
CA TYR A 86 5.35 -24.45 -5.54
C TYR A 86 6.56 -23.64 -5.99
N TYR A 87 7.39 -23.27 -5.02
CA TYR A 87 8.67 -22.61 -5.22
C TYR A 87 9.77 -23.45 -4.59
N ARG A 88 10.89 -23.62 -5.29
CA ARG A 88 12.06 -24.37 -4.81
C ARG A 88 13.32 -23.54 -4.96
N LYS A 89 14.21 -23.65 -3.99
CA LYS A 89 15.53 -23.04 -4.07
C LYS A 89 16.54 -23.86 -3.28
N THR A 90 17.66 -24.22 -3.93
CA THR A 90 18.80 -24.84 -3.27
C THR A 90 19.82 -23.80 -2.83
N PHE A 91 20.51 -24.06 -1.73
CA PHE A 91 21.60 -23.26 -1.20
C PHE A 91 22.48 -24.09 -0.28
N ILE A 92 23.74 -23.67 -0.14
CA ILE A 92 24.68 -24.22 0.84
C ILE A 92 24.85 -23.18 1.94
N PRO A 93 24.50 -23.51 3.22
CA PRO A 93 24.73 -22.60 4.33
C PRO A 93 26.24 -22.32 4.48
N GLU A 94 26.61 -21.06 4.70
CA GLU A 94 27.99 -20.68 4.94
C GLU A 94 28.52 -21.31 6.25
N SER A 95 29.76 -21.76 6.25
CA SER A 95 30.38 -22.36 7.42
C SER A 95 30.43 -21.43 8.62
N SER A 96 30.52 -20.12 8.39
CA SER A 96 30.48 -19.05 9.38
C SER A 96 29.16 -18.96 10.15
N TRP A 97 28.07 -19.53 9.63
CA TRP A 97 26.77 -19.57 10.28
C TRP A 97 26.62 -20.73 11.26
N ASN A 98 27.58 -21.65 11.30
CA ASN A 98 27.51 -22.78 12.25
C ASN A 98 27.53 -22.26 13.70
N GLY A 99 26.55 -22.72 14.48
CA GLY A 99 26.37 -22.27 15.86
C GLY A 99 25.56 -20.98 16.04
N LYS A 100 25.20 -20.31 14.94
CA LYS A 100 24.29 -19.14 14.91
C LYS A 100 22.83 -19.57 14.73
N ARG A 101 21.91 -18.62 14.85
CA ARG A 101 20.49 -18.80 14.47
C ARG A 101 20.28 -18.32 13.04
N ILE A 102 19.53 -19.09 12.28
CA ILE A 102 19.26 -18.82 10.87
C ILE A 102 17.76 -18.83 10.66
N PHE A 103 17.27 -17.74 10.08
CA PHE A 103 15.85 -17.55 9.80
C PHE A 103 15.65 -17.27 8.30
N VAL A 104 14.51 -17.72 7.77
CA VAL A 104 13.98 -17.22 6.50
C VAL A 104 12.81 -16.28 6.78
N LYS A 105 12.86 -15.07 6.23
CA LYS A 105 11.79 -14.07 6.29
C LYS A 105 11.20 -13.90 4.92
N PHE A 106 9.88 -14.04 4.84
CA PHE A 106 9.08 -13.72 3.67
C PHE A 106 8.33 -12.41 3.95
N GLU A 107 8.52 -11.38 3.12
CA GLU A 107 7.82 -10.10 3.32
C GLU A 107 6.34 -10.17 2.92
N GLY A 108 5.98 -11.08 2.00
CA GLY A 108 4.58 -11.34 1.64
C GLY A 108 4.42 -12.52 0.69
N VAL A 109 3.57 -13.47 1.10
CA VAL A 109 3.20 -14.65 0.31
C VAL A 109 1.69 -14.85 0.39
N ASN A 110 1.00 -14.91 -0.73
CA ASN A 110 -0.46 -14.93 -0.72
C ASN A 110 -0.99 -16.31 -1.17
N THR A 111 -1.76 -16.97 -0.31
CA THR A 111 -2.41 -16.61 0.96
C THR A 111 -2.03 -17.60 2.06
N ASN A 112 -2.15 -18.91 1.79
CA ASN A 112 -1.80 -20.00 2.71
C ASN A 112 -0.44 -20.54 2.30
N THR A 113 0.50 -20.56 3.23
CA THR A 113 1.91 -20.92 2.96
C THR A 113 2.36 -22.04 3.87
N GLU A 114 3.01 -23.03 3.29
CA GLU A 114 3.74 -24.07 4.00
C GLU A 114 5.19 -24.07 3.52
N VAL A 115 6.14 -24.12 4.43
CA VAL A 115 7.58 -24.12 4.14
C VAL A 115 8.20 -25.41 4.63
N TYR A 116 9.00 -26.02 3.77
CA TYR A 116 9.68 -27.30 4.02
C TYR A 116 11.17 -27.14 3.74
N ILE A 117 11.97 -27.99 4.38
CA ILE A 117 13.40 -28.15 4.13
C ILE A 117 13.74 -29.60 3.73
N ASN A 118 14.66 -29.77 2.81
CA ASN A 118 15.23 -31.05 2.42
C ASN A 118 16.75 -30.91 2.31
N ASN A 119 17.49 -31.78 3.00
CA ASN A 119 18.95 -31.79 3.00
C ASN A 119 19.57 -32.76 1.96
N SER A 120 18.76 -33.30 1.07
CA SER A 120 19.17 -34.19 -0.02
C SER A 120 18.32 -33.88 -1.25
N PRO A 121 18.48 -32.67 -1.84
CA PRO A 121 17.65 -32.24 -2.96
C PRO A 121 17.87 -33.10 -4.19
N LEU A 122 16.86 -33.16 -5.06
CA LEU A 122 16.97 -33.83 -6.35
C LEU A 122 18.01 -33.12 -7.22
N PRO A 123 18.85 -33.85 -7.95
CA PRO A 123 19.73 -33.29 -8.96
C PRO A 123 18.94 -32.47 -9.99
N ALA A 124 19.45 -31.32 -10.36
CA ALA A 124 18.80 -30.42 -11.29
C ALA A 124 19.77 -29.91 -12.36
N LYS A 125 19.26 -29.69 -13.58
CA LYS A 125 19.99 -29.07 -14.70
C LYS A 125 19.25 -27.79 -15.15
N LYS A 126 20.00 -26.78 -15.58
CA LYS A 126 19.42 -25.59 -16.24
C LYS A 126 19.33 -25.84 -17.75
N GLU A 127 18.14 -25.75 -18.32
CA GLU A 127 17.87 -25.93 -19.73
C GLU A 127 16.93 -24.83 -20.27
N LYS A 128 17.38 -24.06 -21.27
CA LYS A 128 16.58 -23.03 -21.96
C LYS A 128 15.79 -22.11 -21.01
N GLY A 129 16.41 -21.64 -19.93
CA GLY A 129 15.78 -20.75 -18.94
C GLY A 129 14.88 -21.45 -17.90
N ASN A 130 14.83 -22.79 -17.93
CA ASN A 130 14.11 -23.62 -16.96
C ASN A 130 15.08 -24.40 -16.08
N VAL A 131 14.55 -24.96 -15.00
CA VAL A 131 15.25 -25.93 -14.14
C VAL A 131 14.56 -27.28 -14.30
N VAL A 132 15.34 -28.33 -14.71
CA VAL A 132 14.82 -29.66 -14.90
C VAL A 132 15.36 -30.56 -13.79
N TYR A 133 14.47 -31.19 -13.05
CA TYR A 133 14.79 -32.12 -11.96
C TYR A 133 14.70 -33.56 -12.44
N ASP A 134 15.64 -34.39 -11.98
CA ASP A 134 15.73 -35.80 -12.37
C ASP A 134 14.52 -36.60 -11.85
N ALA A 135 13.81 -37.25 -12.77
CA ALA A 135 12.65 -38.07 -12.47
C ALA A 135 12.98 -39.42 -11.85
N SER A 136 14.24 -39.90 -12.00
CA SER A 136 14.67 -41.19 -11.49
C SER A 136 15.06 -41.18 -10.00
N ALA A 137 15.32 -39.98 -9.45
CA ALA A 137 15.71 -39.82 -8.07
C ALA A 137 14.47 -39.69 -7.16
N ILE A 138 14.19 -40.69 -6.36
CA ILE A 138 13.15 -40.65 -5.32
C ILE A 138 13.76 -40.00 -4.09
N ASN A 139 13.27 -38.81 -3.73
CA ASN A 139 13.71 -38.17 -2.49
C ASN A 139 12.57 -37.41 -1.80
N GLY A 140 12.01 -38.02 -0.76
CA GLY A 140 10.81 -37.56 -0.05
C GLY A 140 11.06 -37.03 1.36
N ASN A 141 12.30 -36.69 1.73
CA ASN A 141 12.62 -36.26 3.08
C ASN A 141 12.39 -34.76 3.34
N TYR A 142 11.25 -34.26 2.92
CA TYR A 142 10.84 -32.88 3.26
C TYR A 142 10.32 -32.81 4.69
N GLN A 143 10.98 -31.98 5.51
CA GLN A 143 10.57 -31.68 6.86
C GLN A 143 9.88 -30.33 6.88
N ILE A 144 8.70 -30.26 7.50
CA ILE A 144 7.98 -29.00 7.63
C ILE A 144 8.72 -28.06 8.59
N VAL A 145 9.01 -26.85 8.13
CA VAL A 145 9.57 -25.76 8.94
C VAL A 145 8.46 -25.00 9.65
N GLY A 146 7.39 -24.70 8.93
CA GLY A 146 6.25 -23.97 9.48
C GLY A 146 5.21 -23.59 8.43
N ARG A 147 4.17 -22.93 8.92
CA ARG A 147 3.02 -22.45 8.15
C ARG A 147 2.73 -20.99 8.47
N HIS A 148 2.14 -20.28 7.51
CA HIS A 148 1.58 -18.95 7.71
C HIS A 148 0.27 -18.82 6.95
N GLN A 149 -0.72 -18.14 7.55
CA GLN A 149 -2.02 -17.84 6.97
C GLN A 149 -2.26 -16.33 6.99
N GLY A 150 -2.52 -15.78 5.81
CA GLY A 150 -2.64 -14.35 5.58
C GLY A 150 -1.64 -13.90 4.51
N GLY A 151 -2.13 -13.16 3.51
CA GLY A 151 -1.35 -12.89 2.29
C GLY A 151 -0.50 -11.64 2.33
N TYR A 152 -0.63 -10.79 3.35
CA TYR A 152 -0.17 -9.40 3.25
C TYR A 152 0.86 -8.98 4.28
N SER A 153 1.03 -9.75 5.35
CA SER A 153 2.03 -9.52 6.40
C SER A 153 3.30 -10.31 6.13
N ALA A 154 4.41 -9.82 6.65
CA ALA A 154 5.65 -10.58 6.70
C ALA A 154 5.56 -11.70 7.76
N PHE A 155 6.28 -12.80 7.51
CA PHE A 155 6.49 -13.84 8.52
C PHE A 155 7.91 -14.37 8.47
N VAL A 156 8.34 -14.95 9.58
CA VAL A 156 9.69 -15.47 9.75
C VAL A 156 9.62 -16.90 10.31
N LEU A 157 10.46 -17.78 9.77
CA LEU A 157 10.59 -19.16 10.22
C LEU A 157 12.05 -19.48 10.53
N GLU A 158 12.30 -20.17 11.63
CA GLU A 158 13.66 -20.54 12.04
C GLU A 158 14.10 -21.85 11.38
N LEU A 159 15.25 -21.83 10.69
CA LEU A 159 15.87 -22.96 10.00
C LEU A 159 17.00 -23.61 10.80
N THR A 160 17.46 -23.02 11.88
CA THR A 160 18.71 -23.32 12.59
C THR A 160 19.01 -24.82 12.73
N ASN A 161 18.07 -25.58 13.29
CA ASN A 161 18.27 -27.01 13.59
C ASN A 161 17.94 -27.95 12.42
N MET A 162 17.52 -27.40 11.29
CA MET A 162 17.07 -28.18 10.13
C MET A 162 18.08 -28.15 9.00
N LEU A 163 19.06 -27.26 9.04
CA LEU A 163 20.10 -27.10 8.03
C LEU A 163 21.27 -28.08 8.27
N LYS A 164 21.83 -28.60 7.19
CA LYS A 164 23.09 -29.33 7.17
C LYS A 164 24.16 -28.48 6.49
N PHE A 165 25.27 -28.27 7.20
CA PHE A 165 26.39 -27.49 6.69
C PHE A 165 27.27 -28.32 5.73
N GLY A 166 27.85 -27.66 4.74
CA GLY A 166 28.73 -28.28 3.73
C GLY A 166 28.04 -29.09 2.65
N VAL A 167 26.71 -29.16 2.66
CA VAL A 167 25.90 -29.80 1.61
C VAL A 167 24.79 -28.88 1.14
N GLU A 168 24.25 -29.15 -0.03
CA GLU A 168 23.05 -28.46 -0.51
C GLU A 168 21.85 -28.76 0.39
N ASN A 169 21.13 -27.71 0.73
CA ASN A 169 19.82 -27.77 1.34
C ASN A 169 18.82 -27.18 0.36
N GLU A 170 17.63 -27.69 0.34
CA GLU A 170 16.55 -27.16 -0.47
C GLU A 170 15.43 -26.64 0.41
N ILE A 171 15.00 -25.41 0.15
CA ILE A 171 13.76 -24.87 0.67
C ILE A 171 12.65 -25.06 -0.37
N LEU A 172 11.54 -25.66 0.05
CA LEU A 172 10.32 -25.81 -0.74
C LEU A 172 9.20 -25.02 -0.09
N VAL A 173 8.55 -24.16 -0.86
CA VAL A 173 7.41 -23.34 -0.40
C VAL A 173 6.18 -23.72 -1.20
N LYS A 174 5.19 -24.29 -0.53
CA LYS A 174 3.85 -24.49 -1.07
C LYS A 174 3.02 -23.25 -0.78
N VAL A 175 2.36 -22.74 -1.81
CA VAL A 175 1.50 -21.55 -1.72
C VAL A 175 0.15 -21.87 -2.34
N ASN A 176 -0.93 -21.48 -1.65
CA ASN A 176 -2.30 -21.59 -2.15
C ASN A 176 -3.02 -20.25 -1.98
N ASN A 177 -3.58 -19.69 -3.07
CA ASN A 177 -4.31 -18.43 -3.03
C ASN A 177 -5.84 -18.59 -3.01
N GLU A 178 -6.34 -19.75 -2.67
CA GLU A 178 -7.77 -19.99 -2.51
C GLU A 178 -8.32 -19.27 -1.26
N ALA A 179 -9.49 -18.65 -1.40
CA ALA A 179 -10.19 -18.06 -0.26
C ALA A 179 -10.69 -19.15 0.68
N THR A 180 -10.48 -18.95 1.97
CA THR A 180 -10.98 -19.86 3.00
C THR A 180 -11.75 -19.09 4.06
N PRO A 181 -12.76 -19.69 4.70
CA PRO A 181 -13.58 -18.99 5.68
C PRO A 181 -12.83 -18.59 6.97
N GLN A 182 -11.63 -19.13 7.19
CA GLN A 182 -10.81 -18.85 8.37
C GLN A 182 -9.80 -17.73 8.17
N VAL A 183 -9.52 -17.31 6.91
CA VAL A 183 -8.45 -16.37 6.58
C VAL A 183 -9.02 -15.13 5.91
N ILE A 184 -8.79 -13.95 6.49
CA ILE A 184 -9.20 -12.70 5.87
C ILE A 184 -8.23 -12.29 4.73
N PRO A 185 -8.76 -11.76 3.59
CA PRO A 185 -10.17 -11.60 3.24
C PRO A 185 -10.82 -12.96 2.92
N VAL A 186 -12.01 -13.18 3.44
CA VAL A 186 -12.71 -14.47 3.28
C VAL A 186 -13.32 -14.67 1.90
N ASN A 187 -13.18 -13.69 1.01
CA ASN A 187 -13.65 -13.75 -0.37
C ASN A 187 -12.78 -12.90 -1.32
N HIS A 188 -12.96 -13.09 -2.63
CA HIS A 188 -12.20 -12.42 -3.70
C HIS A 188 -13.05 -11.41 -4.50
N THR A 189 -14.07 -10.79 -3.91
CA THR A 189 -15.05 -10.02 -4.66
C THR A 189 -14.61 -8.59 -4.99
N LEU A 190 -13.73 -7.98 -4.19
CA LEU A 190 -13.31 -6.58 -4.39
C LEU A 190 -12.00 -6.44 -5.17
N PHE A 191 -11.06 -7.35 -4.94
CA PHE A 191 -9.74 -7.33 -5.58
C PHE A 191 -9.22 -8.77 -5.73
N PRO A 192 -8.36 -9.05 -6.73
CA PRO A 192 -7.85 -10.39 -6.94
C PRO A 192 -6.82 -10.79 -5.87
N MET A 193 -6.88 -12.04 -5.45
CA MET A 193 -5.90 -12.65 -4.57
C MET A 193 -4.73 -13.17 -5.42
N TYR A 194 -3.81 -12.29 -5.78
CA TYR A 194 -2.63 -12.63 -6.56
C TYR A 194 -1.75 -13.61 -5.84
N GLY A 195 -1.68 -14.87 -6.31
CA GLY A 195 -0.92 -15.91 -5.65
C GLY A 195 0.59 -15.83 -5.91
N GLY A 196 1.39 -16.18 -4.91
CA GLY A 196 2.84 -16.28 -5.03
C GLY A 196 3.64 -15.63 -3.93
N ILE A 197 4.96 -15.76 -4.04
CA ILE A 197 5.94 -15.02 -3.24
C ILE A 197 6.12 -13.64 -3.91
N TYR A 198 5.24 -12.72 -3.63
CA TYR A 198 5.11 -11.47 -4.37
C TYR A 198 5.83 -10.27 -3.74
N ARG A 199 6.59 -10.52 -2.67
CA ARG A 199 7.51 -9.58 -2.01
C ARG A 199 8.85 -10.24 -1.74
N PRO A 200 9.89 -9.50 -1.33
CA PRO A 200 11.22 -10.04 -1.06
C PRO A 200 11.26 -11.19 -0.06
N VAL A 201 12.28 -12.02 -0.22
CA VAL A 201 12.67 -13.07 0.74
C VAL A 201 14.09 -12.80 1.21
N GLU A 202 14.32 -12.94 2.51
CA GLU A 202 15.61 -12.70 3.15
C GLU A 202 15.99 -13.88 4.05
N LEU A 203 17.29 -14.18 4.13
CA LEU A 203 17.86 -14.95 5.22
C LEU A 203 18.38 -13.97 6.28
N ILE A 204 18.08 -14.26 7.55
CA ILE A 204 18.56 -13.49 8.70
C ILE A 204 19.40 -14.43 9.56
N VAL A 205 20.67 -14.06 9.78
CA VAL A 205 21.60 -14.81 10.61
C VAL A 205 21.96 -13.98 11.83
N THR A 206 21.75 -14.54 13.04
CA THR A 206 22.02 -13.85 14.30
C THR A 206 22.80 -14.74 15.26
N ASP A 207 23.34 -14.14 16.32
CA ASP A 207 23.83 -14.90 17.48
C ASP A 207 22.66 -15.63 18.16
N LYS A 208 22.96 -16.61 19.02
CA LYS A 208 21.98 -17.28 19.89
C LYS A 208 21.33 -16.33 20.89
N ILE A 209 22.01 -15.24 21.19
CA ILE A 209 21.49 -14.11 21.98
C ILE A 209 21.29 -12.96 21.00
N ASN A 210 20.05 -12.54 20.81
CA ASN A 210 19.71 -11.55 19.80
C ASN A 210 18.50 -10.70 20.19
N ILE A 211 18.31 -9.58 19.53
CA ILE A 211 17.05 -8.84 19.51
C ILE A 211 16.04 -9.68 18.71
N ALA A 212 14.85 -9.88 19.27
CA ALA A 212 13.90 -10.88 18.79
C ALA A 212 13.53 -10.72 17.31
N VAL A 213 13.92 -11.68 16.47
CA VAL A 213 13.51 -11.80 15.07
C VAL A 213 12.13 -12.43 14.95
N SER A 214 11.80 -13.32 15.88
CA SER A 214 10.59 -14.17 15.84
C SER A 214 9.33 -13.48 16.42
N ASP A 215 9.39 -12.20 16.79
CA ASP A 215 8.24 -11.46 17.29
C ASP A 215 7.39 -10.91 16.13
N TYR A 216 6.59 -11.76 15.50
CA TYR A 216 5.74 -11.43 14.35
C TYR A 216 6.50 -10.79 13.17
N ALA A 217 7.73 -11.20 12.92
CA ALA A 217 8.63 -10.64 11.92
C ALA A 217 8.89 -9.12 12.05
N SER A 218 8.67 -8.57 13.24
CA SER A 218 8.97 -7.17 13.57
C SER A 218 10.47 -6.95 13.78
N SER A 219 10.87 -5.69 14.00
CA SER A 219 12.25 -5.36 14.32
C SER A 219 12.72 -5.83 15.71
N GLY A 220 11.79 -6.19 16.61
CA GLY A 220 12.05 -6.46 18.03
C GLY A 220 12.35 -5.20 18.85
N VAL A 221 12.36 -4.02 18.22
CA VAL A 221 12.52 -2.70 18.87
C VAL A 221 11.29 -1.87 18.59
N TYR A 222 10.63 -1.37 19.62
CA TYR A 222 9.42 -0.57 19.55
C TYR A 222 9.66 0.79 20.17
N ILE A 223 9.39 1.86 19.40
CA ILE A 223 9.63 3.24 19.79
C ILE A 223 8.32 3.95 19.99
N SER A 224 7.91 4.15 21.22
CA SER A 224 6.77 4.99 21.56
C SER A 224 7.23 6.40 21.94
N GLN A 225 6.35 7.38 21.73
CA GLN A 225 6.64 8.78 21.96
C GLN A 225 5.45 9.49 22.57
N LYS A 226 5.71 10.41 23.48
CA LYS A 226 4.70 11.22 24.17
C LYS A 226 5.24 12.61 24.51
N ASP A 227 4.35 13.53 24.83
CA ASP A 227 4.69 14.90 25.21
C ASP A 227 5.54 15.63 24.18
N ILE A 228 5.21 15.38 22.90
CA ILE A 228 5.97 15.90 21.76
C ILE A 228 5.60 17.36 21.51
N ASN A 229 6.61 18.23 21.56
CA ASN A 229 6.51 19.64 21.20
C ASN A 229 7.90 20.21 20.80
N LYS A 230 7.96 21.46 20.38
CA LYS A 230 9.22 22.10 19.92
C LYS A 230 10.31 22.20 21.00
N LYS A 231 9.95 22.12 22.30
CA LYS A 231 10.92 22.25 23.42
C LYS A 231 11.39 20.88 23.92
N SER A 232 10.55 19.86 23.84
CA SER A 232 10.83 18.56 24.44
C SER A 232 10.12 17.42 23.72
N ALA A 233 10.70 16.22 23.83
CA ALA A 233 10.09 14.96 23.41
C ALA A 233 10.49 13.84 24.39
N SER A 234 9.51 13.11 24.90
CA SER A 234 9.71 11.90 25.70
C SER A 234 9.57 10.68 24.82
N ILE A 235 10.58 9.81 24.83
CA ILE A 235 10.66 8.61 23.99
C ILE A 235 10.91 7.42 24.89
N ASN A 236 10.17 6.34 24.67
CA ASN A 236 10.40 5.06 25.32
C ASN A 236 10.70 3.99 24.29
N LEU A 237 11.82 3.30 24.42
CA LEU A 237 12.19 2.13 23.64
C LEU A 237 11.90 0.87 24.43
N LYS A 238 11.11 -0.03 23.85
CA LYS A 238 10.92 -1.40 24.30
C LYS A 238 11.72 -2.33 23.39
N VAL A 239 12.71 -3.01 23.93
CA VAL A 239 13.59 -3.94 23.20
C VAL A 239 13.29 -5.35 23.65
N LYS A 240 12.86 -6.21 22.75
CA LYS A 240 12.60 -7.63 23.01
C LYS A 240 13.86 -8.44 22.73
N LEU A 241 14.31 -9.21 23.73
CA LEU A 241 15.53 -10.01 23.68
C LEU A 241 15.21 -11.50 23.74
N GLU A 242 16.01 -12.29 23.04
CA GLU A 242 15.98 -13.76 23.10
C GLU A 242 17.36 -14.30 23.49
N ASN A 243 17.39 -15.31 24.37
CA ASN A 243 18.56 -16.10 24.70
C ASN A 243 18.27 -17.58 24.46
N LYS A 244 18.96 -18.18 23.52
CA LYS A 244 18.87 -19.64 23.20
C LYS A 244 20.05 -20.42 23.78
N ASN A 245 20.92 -19.79 24.56
CA ASN A 245 21.94 -20.51 25.36
C ASN A 245 21.32 -21.13 26.61
N HIS A 246 22.03 -22.11 27.18
CA HIS A 246 21.66 -22.77 28.43
C HIS A 246 22.02 -21.95 29.67
N ASP A 247 22.82 -20.90 29.51
CA ASP A 247 23.31 -20.04 30.58
C ASP A 247 22.69 -18.65 30.54
N ALA A 248 22.53 -18.03 31.71
CA ALA A 248 22.21 -16.61 31.79
C ALA A 248 23.42 -15.77 31.39
N ARG A 249 23.18 -14.60 30.80
CA ARG A 249 24.21 -13.65 30.37
C ARG A 249 23.94 -12.25 30.90
N ASP A 250 25.00 -11.62 31.39
CA ASP A 250 24.98 -10.19 31.78
C ASP A 250 25.40 -9.36 30.57
N LEU A 251 24.47 -8.58 30.01
CA LEU A 251 24.59 -7.87 28.76
C LEU A 251 24.32 -6.39 28.95
N GLN A 252 24.62 -5.62 27.91
CA GLN A 252 24.20 -4.23 27.78
C GLN A 252 23.29 -4.06 26.57
N VAL A 253 22.18 -3.38 26.77
CA VAL A 253 21.38 -2.82 25.67
C VAL A 253 21.80 -1.37 25.50
N VAL A 254 22.43 -1.05 24.37
CA VAL A 254 22.93 0.28 24.05
C VAL A 254 22.09 0.86 22.92
N SER A 255 21.28 1.88 23.21
CA SER A 255 20.51 2.57 22.20
C SER A 255 21.00 3.99 22.03
N THR A 256 21.26 4.38 20.79
CA THR A 256 21.77 5.71 20.43
C THR A 256 20.85 6.34 19.38
N ILE A 257 20.42 7.55 19.65
CA ILE A 257 19.65 8.38 18.73
C ILE A 257 20.62 9.31 18.02
N PHE A 258 20.68 9.23 16.68
CA PHE A 258 21.51 10.07 15.82
C PHE A 258 20.67 11.05 15.04
N GLU A 259 21.17 12.26 14.87
CA GLU A 259 20.67 13.22 13.90
C GLU A 259 21.05 12.81 12.48
N GLN A 260 20.45 13.41 11.46
CA GLN A 260 20.71 13.08 10.05
C GLN A 260 22.17 13.31 9.65
N ASN A 261 22.85 14.27 10.26
CA ASN A 261 24.27 14.54 10.04
C ASN A 261 25.21 13.55 10.75
N GLY A 262 24.66 12.56 11.47
CA GLY A 262 25.42 11.56 12.20
C GLY A 262 25.83 11.96 13.64
N ALA A 263 25.49 13.16 14.10
CA ALA A 263 25.75 13.58 15.48
C ALA A 263 24.87 12.80 16.46
N VAL A 264 25.44 12.46 17.63
CA VAL A 264 24.70 11.80 18.70
C VAL A 264 23.78 12.80 19.39
N LYS A 265 22.45 12.57 19.30
CA LYS A 265 21.44 13.37 20.01
C LYS A 265 21.23 12.88 21.45
N ALA A 266 21.16 11.57 21.64
CA ALA A 266 21.00 10.96 22.93
C ALA A 266 21.53 9.51 22.92
N LYS A 267 21.94 9.02 24.10
CA LYS A 267 22.38 7.64 24.29
C LYS A 267 21.92 7.12 25.62
N ASN A 268 21.46 5.86 25.65
CA ASN A 268 21.10 5.14 26.87
C ASN A 268 21.79 3.78 26.88
N ILE A 269 22.34 3.41 28.02
CA ILE A 269 22.98 2.10 28.24
C ILE A 269 22.32 1.46 29.44
N LYS A 270 21.70 0.31 29.23
CA LYS A 270 21.06 -0.46 30.31
C LYS A 270 21.72 -1.82 30.43
N LYS A 271 22.30 -2.09 31.60
CA LYS A 271 22.79 -3.42 31.98
C LYS A 271 21.61 -4.33 32.28
N TYR A 272 21.66 -5.55 31.81
CA TYR A 272 20.56 -6.48 31.92
C TYR A 272 21.06 -7.93 31.98
N ARG A 273 20.50 -8.71 32.91
CA ARG A 273 20.75 -10.15 33.02
C ARG A 273 19.70 -10.92 32.29
N LEU A 274 20.06 -11.44 31.10
CA LEU A 274 19.18 -12.21 30.24
C LEU A 274 19.20 -13.69 30.65
N LEU A 275 18.04 -14.22 31.04
CA LEU A 275 17.89 -15.59 31.52
C LEU A 275 18.06 -16.61 30.39
N PRO A 276 18.46 -17.88 30.71
CA PRO A 276 18.63 -18.92 29.71
C PRO A 276 17.30 -19.33 29.11
N GLN A 277 17.31 -19.71 27.84
CA GLN A 277 16.14 -20.16 27.07
C GLN A 277 14.93 -19.21 27.15
N GLY A 278 15.17 -17.91 27.44
CA GLY A 278 14.14 -16.92 27.73
C GLY A 278 13.92 -15.89 26.65
N ARG A 279 12.73 -15.26 26.74
CA ARG A 279 12.39 -13.99 26.09
C ARG A 279 12.15 -12.96 27.17
N GLN A 280 12.72 -11.79 27.02
CA GLN A 280 12.61 -10.71 28.01
C GLN A 280 12.52 -9.36 27.30
N GLU A 281 11.97 -8.36 28.01
CA GLU A 281 11.83 -7.00 27.52
C GLU A 281 12.70 -6.03 28.32
N VAL A 282 13.39 -5.14 27.63
CA VAL A 282 14.18 -4.06 28.24
C VAL A 282 13.58 -2.73 27.82
N MET A 283 13.27 -1.90 28.80
CA MET A 283 12.74 -0.56 28.60
C MET A 283 13.84 0.48 28.77
N GLN A 284 13.93 1.45 27.85
CA GLN A 284 14.86 2.57 27.91
C GLN A 284 14.13 3.89 27.63
N ASP A 285 14.32 4.87 28.48
CA ASP A 285 13.71 6.20 28.36
C ASP A 285 14.71 7.24 27.86
N PHE A 286 14.23 8.15 27.02
CA PHE A 286 14.98 9.30 26.54
C PHE A 286 14.12 10.55 26.66
N ASN A 287 14.76 11.66 27.02
CA ASN A 287 14.16 12.98 26.99
C ASN A 287 15.03 13.87 26.10
N LEU A 288 14.49 14.28 24.98
CA LEU A 288 15.17 15.17 24.04
C LEU A 288 14.78 16.62 24.29
N THR A 289 15.76 17.50 24.31
CA THR A 289 15.56 18.95 24.36
C THR A 289 15.67 19.53 22.94
N ASN A 290 14.77 20.48 22.62
CA ASN A 290 14.70 21.13 21.31
C ASN A 290 14.79 20.10 20.16
N PRO A 291 13.86 19.14 20.10
CA PRO A 291 13.87 18.14 19.05
C PRO A 291 13.49 18.74 17.71
N HIS A 292 14.05 18.22 16.64
CA HIS A 292 13.55 18.45 15.28
C HIS A 292 12.35 17.54 15.04
N LEU A 293 11.19 18.14 14.72
CA LEU A 293 9.95 17.40 14.54
C LEU A 293 9.77 16.95 13.09
N TRP A 294 9.16 15.80 12.90
CA TRP A 294 8.69 15.34 11.60
C TRP A 294 7.41 16.09 11.22
N GLN A 295 7.46 16.94 10.19
CA GLN A 295 6.41 17.89 9.83
C GLN A 295 5.70 17.50 8.52
N GLY A 296 5.55 16.22 8.25
CA GLY A 296 4.92 15.74 7.02
C GLY A 296 5.71 16.16 5.77
N LEU A 297 5.01 16.49 4.68
CA LEU A 297 5.64 16.88 3.41
C LEU A 297 6.51 18.15 3.49
N GLU A 298 6.28 19.01 4.49
CA GLU A 298 7.01 20.27 4.63
C GLU A 298 8.44 20.02 5.15
N ASP A 299 8.60 19.09 6.10
CA ASP A 299 9.90 18.74 6.69
C ASP A 299 9.85 17.32 7.28
N PRO A 300 10.12 16.28 6.48
CA PRO A 300 10.04 14.88 6.91
C PRO A 300 11.29 14.43 7.65
N TYR A 301 11.69 15.16 8.70
CA TYR A 301 12.92 14.90 9.44
C TYR A 301 12.88 13.57 10.20
N LEU A 302 13.88 12.72 9.98
CA LEU A 302 14.03 11.44 10.63
C LEU A 302 15.35 11.36 11.39
N TYR A 303 15.28 11.04 12.67
CA TYR A 303 16.42 10.53 13.43
C TYR A 303 16.67 9.06 13.07
N LYS A 304 17.90 8.60 13.29
CA LYS A 304 18.28 7.19 13.22
C LYS A 304 18.49 6.66 14.65
N VAL A 305 17.73 5.64 15.02
CA VAL A 305 17.91 4.93 16.31
C VAL A 305 18.66 3.64 16.05
N VAL A 306 19.84 3.49 16.66
CA VAL A 306 20.67 2.30 16.60
C VAL A 306 20.59 1.62 17.96
N THR A 307 20.05 0.40 18.01
CA THR A 307 19.97 -0.42 19.22
C THR A 307 20.89 -1.62 19.10
N GLN A 308 21.87 -1.71 19.99
CA GLN A 308 22.88 -2.77 20.03
C GLN A 308 22.72 -3.61 21.28
N LEU A 309 22.88 -4.91 21.14
CA LEU A 309 23.04 -5.86 22.22
C LEU A 309 24.52 -6.20 22.36
N VAL A 310 25.11 -5.90 23.53
CA VAL A 310 26.57 -5.94 23.72
C VAL A 310 26.94 -6.87 24.89
N ASP A 311 27.91 -7.78 24.65
CA ASP A 311 28.54 -8.63 25.64
C ASP A 311 30.01 -8.19 25.80
N GLY A 312 30.35 -7.58 26.94
CA GLY A 312 31.66 -6.95 27.14
C GLY A 312 31.93 -5.87 26.10
N ASN A 313 32.83 -6.13 25.15
CA ASN A 313 33.20 -5.26 24.05
C ASN A 313 32.64 -5.74 22.69
N THR A 314 31.89 -6.85 22.66
CA THR A 314 31.40 -7.46 21.44
C THR A 314 29.94 -7.10 21.19
N VAL A 315 29.64 -6.57 20.02
CA VAL A 315 28.26 -6.37 19.56
C VAL A 315 27.73 -7.70 19.05
N LEU A 316 26.77 -8.29 19.76
CA LEU A 316 26.12 -9.54 19.39
C LEU A 316 25.04 -9.32 18.33
N ASP A 317 24.31 -8.21 18.43
CA ASP A 317 23.22 -7.88 17.52
C ASP A 317 23.01 -6.37 17.42
N GLU A 318 22.53 -5.91 16.27
CA GLU A 318 22.22 -4.51 16.00
C GLU A 318 20.95 -4.37 15.18
N VAL A 319 20.07 -3.45 15.59
CA VAL A 319 18.86 -3.08 14.86
C VAL A 319 18.82 -1.58 14.70
N ILE A 320 18.55 -1.13 13.47
CA ILE A 320 18.41 0.28 13.11
C ILE A 320 16.95 0.58 12.78
N GLN A 321 16.40 1.65 13.39
CA GLN A 321 15.03 2.08 13.16
C GLN A 321 14.96 3.57 12.89
N PRO A 322 14.02 4.04 12.04
CA PRO A 322 13.73 5.46 11.89
C PRO A 322 12.97 5.98 13.13
N LEU A 323 13.13 7.27 13.41
CA LEU A 323 12.34 7.97 14.42
C LEU A 323 11.95 9.36 13.90
N GLY A 324 10.68 9.53 13.55
CA GLY A 324 10.09 10.84 13.29
C GLY A 324 9.27 11.28 14.50
N LEU A 325 9.67 12.37 15.12
CA LEU A 325 8.99 12.92 16.30
C LEU A 325 7.79 13.76 15.87
N ARG A 326 6.59 13.32 16.21
CA ARG A 326 5.35 13.96 15.79
C ARG A 326 4.22 13.74 16.79
N LYS A 327 3.24 14.63 16.74
CA LYS A 327 1.95 14.54 17.42
C LYS A 327 0.84 14.68 16.39
N PHE A 328 -0.05 13.70 16.32
CA PHE A 328 -1.26 13.74 15.52
C PHE A 328 -2.46 14.07 16.41
N GLU A 329 -3.33 14.96 15.95
CA GLU A 329 -4.55 15.31 16.66
C GLU A 329 -5.70 15.53 15.67
N LEU A 330 -6.83 14.88 15.93
CA LEU A 330 -8.07 15.05 15.20
C LEU A 330 -9.03 15.90 16.06
N ARG A 331 -9.32 17.12 15.64
CA ARG A 331 -10.25 18.03 16.30
C ARG A 331 -11.52 18.11 15.50
N THR A 332 -12.62 17.68 16.10
CA THR A 332 -13.94 17.66 15.47
C THR A 332 -14.35 19.05 15.00
N GLY A 333 -14.74 19.17 13.73
CA GLY A 333 -15.11 20.45 13.12
C GLY A 333 -13.94 21.41 12.81
N GLU A 334 -12.72 21.11 13.28
CA GLU A 334 -11.53 21.93 13.02
C GLU A 334 -10.59 21.29 11.99
N GLY A 335 -10.48 19.96 11.97
CA GLY A 335 -9.63 19.21 11.06
C GLY A 335 -8.53 18.40 11.75
N PHE A 336 -7.51 18.04 10.97
CA PHE A 336 -6.33 17.34 11.42
C PHE A 336 -5.20 18.31 11.77
N PHE A 337 -4.47 18.01 12.84
CA PHE A 337 -3.34 18.81 13.30
C PHE A 337 -2.09 17.92 13.40
N LEU A 338 -1.00 18.41 12.84
CA LEU A 338 0.34 17.84 12.96
C LEU A 338 1.21 18.79 13.78
N ASN A 339 1.68 18.34 14.94
CA ASN A 339 2.48 19.15 15.86
C ASN A 339 1.83 20.50 16.19
N ASP A 340 0.54 20.47 16.50
CA ASP A 340 -0.32 21.62 16.83
C ASP A 340 -0.59 22.59 15.66
N ILE A 341 -0.13 22.29 14.45
CA ILE A 341 -0.38 23.06 13.23
C ILE A 341 -1.45 22.37 12.40
N LYS A 342 -2.48 23.10 11.98
CA LYS A 342 -3.50 22.55 11.09
C LYS A 342 -2.87 22.06 9.79
N TYR A 343 -3.14 20.80 9.45
CA TYR A 343 -2.53 20.13 8.31
C TYR A 343 -3.60 19.60 7.37
N PRO A 344 -3.54 19.89 6.06
CA PRO A 344 -4.55 19.43 5.11
C PRO A 344 -4.44 17.91 4.90
N MET A 345 -5.58 17.21 4.94
CA MET A 345 -5.66 15.77 4.70
C MET A 345 -6.26 15.50 3.32
N TYR A 346 -5.51 15.84 2.28
CA TYR A 346 -5.84 15.57 0.87
C TYR A 346 -5.49 14.12 0.56
N GLY A 347 -6.49 13.25 0.63
CA GLY A 347 -6.25 11.81 0.63
C GLY A 347 -6.53 11.13 -0.69
N VAL A 348 -5.66 10.20 -1.02
CA VAL A 348 -5.82 9.24 -2.10
C VAL A 348 -5.78 7.82 -1.55
N THR A 349 -6.40 6.89 -2.28
CA THR A 349 -6.35 5.47 -1.94
C THR A 349 -5.49 4.72 -2.95
N ARG A 350 -4.77 3.68 -2.51
CA ARG A 350 -3.90 2.88 -3.37
C ARG A 350 -4.06 1.39 -3.14
N HIS A 351 -4.33 0.63 -4.22
CA HIS A 351 -4.08 -0.81 -4.29
C HIS A 351 -2.64 -1.10 -4.71
N GLN A 352 -2.06 -2.21 -4.19
CA GLN A 352 -0.71 -2.64 -4.56
C GLN A 352 -0.76 -3.58 -5.76
N ASP A 353 -1.19 -3.07 -6.90
CA ASP A 353 -1.15 -3.82 -8.15
C ASP A 353 -0.86 -2.92 -9.37
N ARG A 354 -0.43 -3.53 -10.46
CA ARG A 354 -0.06 -2.83 -11.68
C ARG A 354 -0.20 -3.73 -12.91
N TRP A 355 -0.48 -3.11 -14.06
CA TRP A 355 -0.50 -3.77 -15.35
C TRP A 355 0.79 -4.56 -15.61
N GLY A 356 0.66 -5.81 -16.00
CA GLY A 356 1.78 -6.70 -16.33
C GLY A 356 2.52 -7.31 -15.15
N LYS A 357 2.25 -6.86 -13.92
CA LYS A 357 2.97 -7.29 -12.73
C LYS A 357 2.07 -7.87 -11.63
N GLY A 358 0.74 -7.58 -11.68
CA GLY A 358 -0.13 -7.87 -10.55
C GLY A 358 0.41 -7.20 -9.30
N SER A 359 0.48 -7.94 -8.18
CA SER A 359 1.01 -7.44 -6.89
C SER A 359 2.54 -7.54 -6.74
N ALA A 360 3.25 -8.18 -7.69
CA ALA A 360 4.70 -8.38 -7.61
C ALA A 360 5.47 -7.12 -8.08
N LEU A 361 5.40 -6.05 -7.28
CA LEU A 361 5.98 -4.75 -7.58
C LEU A 361 7.43 -4.64 -7.13
N SER A 362 8.22 -3.91 -7.91
CA SER A 362 9.59 -3.51 -7.55
C SER A 362 9.61 -2.17 -6.80
N ASN A 363 10.74 -1.84 -6.18
CA ASN A 363 10.95 -0.54 -5.56
C ASN A 363 10.78 0.63 -6.55
N ALA A 364 11.14 0.41 -7.83
CA ALA A 364 10.92 1.40 -8.89
C ALA A 364 9.43 1.67 -9.13
N ASP A 365 8.59 0.64 -9.12
CA ASP A 365 7.15 0.78 -9.25
C ASP A 365 6.54 1.57 -8.08
N HIS A 366 6.99 1.29 -6.86
CA HIS A 366 6.57 2.04 -5.67
C HIS A 366 6.99 3.50 -5.74
N ASN A 367 8.22 3.79 -6.20
CA ASN A 367 8.71 5.16 -6.36
C ASN A 367 7.92 5.94 -7.42
N GLU A 368 7.54 5.30 -8.54
CA GLU A 368 6.71 5.93 -9.56
C GLU A 368 5.32 6.26 -9.02
N ASP A 369 4.66 5.33 -8.32
CA ASP A 369 3.36 5.57 -7.71
C ASP A 369 3.43 6.74 -6.70
N LEU A 370 4.45 6.79 -5.83
CA LEU A 370 4.64 7.87 -4.86
C LEU A 370 4.94 9.23 -5.51
N ALA A 371 5.71 9.23 -6.62
CA ALA A 371 5.97 10.46 -7.37
C ALA A 371 4.68 11.04 -7.98
N ILE A 372 3.81 10.20 -8.52
CA ILE A 372 2.52 10.60 -9.06
C ILE A 372 1.58 11.10 -7.96
N ILE A 373 1.55 10.41 -6.81
CA ILE A 373 0.75 10.83 -5.64
C ILE A 373 1.25 12.18 -5.10
N LYS A 374 2.55 12.42 -5.11
CA LYS A 374 3.12 13.72 -4.74
C LYS A 374 2.76 14.81 -5.76
N GLU A 375 2.81 14.49 -7.05
CA GLU A 375 2.49 15.42 -8.14
C GLU A 375 1.05 15.95 -8.05
N ILE A 376 0.09 15.10 -7.70
CA ILE A 376 -1.31 15.53 -7.54
C ILE A 376 -1.52 16.47 -6.35
N GLY A 377 -0.55 16.54 -5.42
CA GLY A 377 -0.62 17.35 -4.20
C GLY A 377 -1.30 16.63 -3.02
N ALA A 378 -1.44 15.30 -3.08
CA ALA A 378 -1.93 14.53 -1.94
C ALA A 378 -0.99 14.63 -0.74
N THR A 379 -1.56 14.65 0.46
CA THR A 379 -0.81 14.71 1.73
C THR A 379 -0.94 13.45 2.54
N THR A 380 -1.95 12.64 2.24
CA THR A 380 -2.21 11.38 2.94
C THR A 380 -2.62 10.27 1.97
N ILE A 381 -2.29 9.05 2.34
CA ILE A 381 -2.55 7.84 1.53
C ILE A 381 -3.24 6.78 2.39
N ARG A 382 -4.40 6.30 1.94
CA ARG A 382 -5.02 5.08 2.47
C ARG A 382 -4.49 3.87 1.70
N LEU A 383 -3.88 2.94 2.39
CA LEU A 383 -3.33 1.72 1.81
C LEU A 383 -4.38 0.60 1.83
N ALA A 384 -5.32 0.70 0.90
CA ALA A 384 -6.44 -0.22 0.81
C ALA A 384 -6.05 -1.54 0.12
N HIS A 385 -6.63 -2.63 0.53
CA HIS A 385 -7.35 -2.88 1.80
C HIS A 385 -6.52 -3.83 2.66
N TYR A 386 -5.19 -3.67 2.68
CA TYR A 386 -4.24 -4.60 3.29
C TYR A 386 -2.88 -3.94 3.53
N GLN A 387 -2.09 -4.55 4.41
CA GLN A 387 -0.70 -4.17 4.60
C GLN A 387 0.07 -4.20 3.28
N GLN A 388 0.79 -3.12 2.97
CA GLN A 388 1.61 -3.02 1.76
C GLN A 388 3.09 -3.31 2.05
N SER A 389 3.97 -3.17 1.03
CA SER A 389 5.40 -3.43 1.17
C SER A 389 6.05 -2.53 2.23
N ALA A 390 6.99 -3.08 3.01
CA ALA A 390 7.77 -2.33 4.00
C ALA A 390 8.48 -1.13 3.34
N TYR A 391 9.02 -1.31 2.14
CA TYR A 391 9.64 -0.23 1.37
C TYR A 391 8.70 0.95 1.12
N PHE A 392 7.40 0.70 0.92
CA PHE A 392 6.43 1.76 0.68
C PHE A 392 6.22 2.63 1.94
N TYR A 393 6.13 2.01 3.12
CA TYR A 393 6.05 2.75 4.39
C TYR A 393 7.31 3.56 4.67
N GLU A 394 8.50 2.98 4.46
CA GLU A 394 9.79 3.68 4.60
C GLU A 394 9.87 4.92 3.71
N LYS A 395 9.35 4.81 2.47
CA LYS A 395 9.28 5.95 1.56
C LYS A 395 8.25 6.99 2.00
N CYS A 396 7.10 6.58 2.52
CA CYS A 396 6.13 7.51 3.10
C CYS A 396 6.74 8.30 4.25
N ASP A 397 7.51 7.66 5.15
CA ASP A 397 8.22 8.32 6.24
C ASP A 397 9.19 9.39 5.72
N SER A 398 10.00 9.03 4.72
CA SER A 398 11.07 9.90 4.19
C SER A 398 10.57 11.01 3.27
N ILE A 399 9.41 10.82 2.62
CA ILE A 399 8.77 11.84 1.78
C ILE A 399 7.88 12.76 2.64
N GLY A 400 7.29 12.23 3.72
CA GLY A 400 6.43 12.95 4.63
C GLY A 400 4.93 12.72 4.42
N PHE A 401 4.52 11.66 3.72
CA PHE A 401 3.11 11.31 3.60
C PHE A 401 2.55 10.81 4.93
N ILE A 402 1.31 11.19 5.25
CA ILE A 402 0.54 10.60 6.34
C ILE A 402 -0.16 9.34 5.82
N VAL A 403 -0.15 8.25 6.58
CA VAL A 403 -0.61 6.94 6.13
C VAL A 403 -1.71 6.39 7.01
N TRP A 404 -2.75 5.88 6.38
CA TRP A 404 -3.74 4.96 6.94
C TRP A 404 -3.40 3.53 6.49
N ALA A 405 -3.04 2.66 7.43
CA ALA A 405 -2.76 1.25 7.19
C ALA A 405 -3.90 0.38 7.73
N GLU A 406 -4.30 -0.67 7.01
CA GLU A 406 -5.45 -1.49 7.38
C GLU A 406 -5.22 -2.98 7.12
N ILE A 407 -5.99 -3.85 7.82
CA ILE A 407 -6.04 -5.28 7.57
C ILE A 407 -7.10 -5.62 6.51
N PRO A 408 -6.97 -6.76 5.80
CA PRO A 408 -7.88 -7.15 4.72
C PRO A 408 -9.21 -7.73 5.24
N PHE A 409 -9.78 -7.14 6.28
CA PHE A 409 -11.08 -7.54 6.78
C PHE A 409 -12.16 -6.74 6.05
N VAL A 410 -12.67 -7.31 4.95
CA VAL A 410 -13.56 -6.61 4.02
C VAL A 410 -14.84 -7.39 3.77
N ASN A 411 -15.95 -6.67 3.68
CA ASN A 411 -17.30 -7.06 3.26
C ASN A 411 -17.98 -8.17 4.08
N ARG A 412 -17.37 -9.31 4.25
CA ARG A 412 -18.04 -10.52 4.78
C ARG A 412 -17.40 -11.06 6.04
N VAL A 413 -18.20 -11.71 6.84
CA VAL A 413 -17.83 -12.51 8.02
C VAL A 413 -18.27 -13.94 7.83
N THR A 414 -17.55 -14.88 8.43
CA THR A 414 -17.85 -16.32 8.38
C THR A 414 -18.03 -16.93 9.76
N THR A 415 -17.68 -16.18 10.82
CA THR A 415 -17.57 -16.62 12.23
C THR A 415 -16.37 -17.52 12.54
N LEU A 416 -15.49 -17.76 11.56
CA LEU A 416 -14.28 -18.60 11.72
C LEU A 416 -12.98 -17.81 11.61
N GLU A 417 -13.03 -16.54 11.18
CA GLU A 417 -11.90 -15.69 10.86
C GLU A 417 -11.29 -14.92 12.06
N GLU A 418 -11.92 -14.93 13.24
CA GLU A 418 -11.49 -14.11 14.39
C GLU A 418 -10.01 -14.28 14.72
N ALA A 419 -9.53 -15.52 14.82
CA ALA A 419 -8.12 -15.79 15.18
C ALA A 419 -7.15 -15.21 14.14
N ASN A 420 -7.46 -15.36 12.85
CA ASN A 420 -6.64 -14.86 11.76
C ASN A 420 -6.71 -13.33 11.64
N ALA A 421 -7.88 -12.73 11.84
CA ALA A 421 -8.04 -11.27 11.86
C ALA A 421 -7.18 -10.64 12.96
N LYS A 422 -7.19 -11.21 14.18
CA LYS A 422 -6.32 -10.79 15.29
C LYS A 422 -4.84 -10.98 14.99
N GLN A 423 -4.47 -12.11 14.36
CA GLN A 423 -3.10 -12.37 13.95
C GLN A 423 -2.61 -11.29 12.96
N GLN A 424 -3.36 -11.06 11.85
CA GLN A 424 -2.97 -10.09 10.84
C GLN A 424 -2.94 -8.66 11.39
N LEU A 425 -3.82 -8.30 12.33
CA LEU A 425 -3.79 -7.00 13.00
C LEU A 425 -2.54 -6.84 13.89
N THR A 426 -2.18 -7.87 14.65
CA THR A 426 -0.94 -7.87 15.45
C THR A 426 0.29 -7.75 14.56
N GLU A 427 0.34 -8.48 13.46
CA GLU A 427 1.42 -8.43 12.47
C GLU A 427 1.53 -7.03 11.86
N LEU A 428 0.41 -6.45 11.40
CA LEU A 428 0.37 -5.10 10.85
C LEU A 428 0.94 -4.07 11.83
N ILE A 429 0.47 -4.08 13.08
CA ILE A 429 0.88 -3.10 14.09
C ILE A 429 2.35 -3.29 14.47
N ARG A 430 2.78 -4.52 14.80
CA ARG A 430 4.14 -4.77 15.27
C ARG A 430 5.21 -4.54 14.21
N GLN A 431 4.94 -4.94 12.97
CA GLN A 431 5.86 -4.75 11.85
C GLN A 431 6.04 -3.29 11.49
N ASN A 432 4.97 -2.49 11.64
CA ASN A 432 4.95 -1.10 11.20
C ASN A 432 4.93 -0.09 12.37
N TYR A 433 5.20 -0.55 13.60
CA TYR A 433 5.09 0.26 14.81
C TYR A 433 5.92 1.55 14.77
N ASN A 434 7.14 1.48 14.20
CA ASN A 434 8.09 2.58 14.22
C ASN A 434 7.93 3.59 13.07
N HIS A 435 6.99 3.35 12.11
CA HIS A 435 6.74 4.29 11.01
C HIS A 435 6.04 5.56 11.51
N PRO A 436 6.69 6.73 11.47
CA PRO A 436 6.08 7.99 11.90
C PRO A 436 4.93 8.43 11.00
N SER A 437 4.92 8.02 9.75
CA SER A 437 3.87 8.34 8.77
C SER A 437 2.49 7.80 9.16
N ILE A 438 2.41 6.65 9.83
CA ILE A 438 1.14 6.01 10.14
C ILE A 438 0.43 6.76 11.27
N TYR A 439 -0.80 7.23 11.02
CA TYR A 439 -1.63 7.91 12.02
C TYR A 439 -2.78 7.04 12.54
N THR A 440 -3.24 6.06 11.77
CA THR A 440 -4.38 5.21 12.14
C THR A 440 -4.24 3.79 11.63
N TRP A 441 -4.82 2.84 12.40
CA TRP A 441 -4.96 1.44 12.07
C TRP A 441 -6.39 1.15 11.64
N GLY A 442 -6.58 0.69 10.42
CA GLY A 442 -7.88 0.28 9.87
C GLY A 442 -8.25 -1.14 10.30
N LEU A 443 -9.40 -1.28 10.95
CA LEU A 443 -9.83 -2.54 11.55
C LEU A 443 -10.73 -3.35 10.62
N HIS A 444 -11.54 -2.69 9.78
CA HIS A 444 -12.35 -3.32 8.74
C HIS A 444 -12.81 -2.31 7.70
N ASN A 445 -13.25 -2.83 6.55
CA ASN A 445 -13.91 -2.08 5.50
C ASN A 445 -15.24 -2.74 5.11
N GLU A 446 -16.35 -1.98 5.16
CA GLU A 446 -17.65 -2.38 4.60
C GLU A 446 -18.14 -3.76 5.04
N VAL A 447 -18.09 -4.08 6.32
CA VAL A 447 -18.64 -5.33 6.83
C VAL A 447 -20.16 -5.26 6.79
N TYR A 448 -20.79 -5.90 5.78
CA TYR A 448 -22.22 -5.77 5.46
C TYR A 448 -23.17 -6.63 6.30
N THR A 449 -22.68 -7.37 7.27
CA THR A 449 -23.53 -8.23 8.10
C THR A 449 -23.49 -7.76 9.56
N PRO A 450 -24.20 -6.66 9.92
CA PRO A 450 -24.19 -6.14 11.27
C PRO A 450 -25.04 -7.05 12.18
N ASN A 451 -24.39 -7.87 12.99
CA ASN A 451 -25.00 -8.72 13.99
C ASN A 451 -24.17 -8.75 15.27
N ALA A 452 -24.62 -9.48 16.29
CA ALA A 452 -23.92 -9.56 17.57
C ALA A 452 -22.47 -10.03 17.44
N TYR A 453 -22.19 -10.99 16.57
CA TYR A 453 -20.84 -11.49 16.33
C TYR A 453 -19.93 -10.42 15.73
N THR A 454 -20.38 -9.69 14.71
CA THR A 454 -19.57 -8.63 14.08
C THR A 454 -19.30 -7.48 15.03
N ILE A 455 -20.29 -7.11 15.86
CA ILE A 455 -20.09 -6.07 16.89
C ILE A 455 -19.01 -6.52 17.89
N GLU A 456 -19.10 -7.75 18.37
CA GLU A 456 -18.12 -8.32 19.30
C GLU A 456 -16.72 -8.41 18.66
N LEU A 457 -16.62 -8.92 17.43
CA LEU A 457 -15.34 -9.05 16.73
C LEU A 457 -14.68 -7.69 16.50
N THR A 458 -15.42 -6.70 16.02
CA THR A 458 -14.87 -5.35 15.77
C THR A 458 -14.44 -4.67 17.07
N THR A 459 -15.17 -4.89 18.19
CA THR A 459 -14.76 -4.45 19.52
C THR A 459 -13.43 -5.11 19.94
N LYS A 460 -13.33 -6.44 19.83
CA LYS A 460 -12.10 -7.18 20.14
C LYS A 460 -10.90 -6.72 19.30
N LEU A 461 -11.11 -6.38 18.02
CA LEU A 461 -10.06 -5.87 17.16
C LEU A 461 -9.60 -4.47 17.60
N ASN A 462 -10.53 -3.60 17.99
CA ASN A 462 -10.18 -2.30 18.53
C ASN A 462 -9.39 -2.40 19.84
N ASP A 463 -9.84 -3.24 20.77
CA ASP A 463 -9.16 -3.45 22.06
C ASP A 463 -7.75 -4.03 21.86
N LEU A 464 -7.60 -4.96 20.91
CA LEU A 464 -6.30 -5.49 20.53
C LEU A 464 -5.39 -4.40 19.94
N ALA A 465 -5.92 -3.58 19.03
CA ALA A 465 -5.13 -2.48 18.45
C ALA A 465 -4.67 -1.50 19.52
N LYS A 466 -5.53 -1.14 20.48
CA LYS A 466 -5.18 -0.27 21.62
C LYS A 466 -4.20 -0.91 22.61
N THR A 467 -4.23 -2.23 22.75
CA THR A 467 -3.26 -2.97 23.56
C THR A 467 -1.88 -2.99 22.90
N GLU A 468 -1.82 -3.18 21.58
CA GLU A 468 -0.57 -3.18 20.82
C GLU A 468 -0.01 -1.76 20.63
N ASP A 469 -0.88 -0.76 20.38
CA ASP A 469 -0.52 0.64 20.19
C ASP A 469 -1.60 1.60 20.73
N GLN A 470 -1.40 2.08 21.94
CA GLN A 470 -2.33 3.00 22.60
C GLN A 470 -2.27 4.45 22.05
N TYR A 471 -1.29 4.79 21.21
CA TYR A 471 -1.01 6.18 20.80
C TYR A 471 -1.64 6.56 19.47
N ARG A 472 -1.79 5.59 18.56
CA ARG A 472 -2.41 5.85 17.26
C ARG A 472 -3.92 5.66 17.32
N TYR A 473 -4.60 6.33 16.39
CA TYR A 473 -6.03 6.17 16.20
C TYR A 473 -6.35 4.81 15.59
N THR A 474 -7.60 4.39 15.77
CA THR A 474 -8.23 3.27 15.06
C THR A 474 -9.36 3.80 14.20
N VAL A 475 -9.63 3.15 13.08
CA VAL A 475 -10.71 3.53 12.16
C VAL A 475 -11.46 2.30 11.66
N GLN A 476 -12.77 2.45 11.54
CA GLN A 476 -13.69 1.49 10.95
C GLN A 476 -14.47 2.16 9.82
N VAL A 477 -14.75 1.41 8.76
CA VAL A 477 -15.37 1.96 7.54
C VAL A 477 -16.73 1.35 7.30
N SER A 478 -17.75 2.23 7.21
CA SER A 478 -19.13 1.86 6.87
C SER A 478 -19.39 2.03 5.37
N GLY A 479 -19.92 0.97 4.75
CA GLY A 479 -20.56 1.05 3.42
C GLY A 479 -22.07 1.26 3.46
N TYR A 480 -22.66 1.33 4.67
CA TYR A 480 -24.13 1.47 4.83
C TYR A 480 -24.60 2.91 4.94
N ASN A 481 -23.70 3.87 4.97
CA ASN A 481 -23.99 5.28 5.27
C ASN A 481 -24.65 5.54 6.65
N VAL A 482 -24.61 4.56 7.54
CA VAL A 482 -25.16 4.67 8.88
C VAL A 482 -24.04 5.01 9.84
N ILE A 483 -23.93 6.28 10.16
CA ILE A 483 -23.09 6.77 11.24
C ILE A 483 -23.67 6.27 12.57
N ASN A 484 -22.80 6.01 13.55
CA ASN A 484 -23.20 5.54 14.88
C ASN A 484 -23.84 4.13 14.90
N HIS A 485 -23.60 3.31 13.89
CA HIS A 485 -23.95 1.89 13.98
C HIS A 485 -22.95 1.17 14.89
N ALA A 486 -23.44 0.24 15.72
CA ALA A 486 -22.62 -0.47 16.72
C ALA A 486 -21.37 -1.17 16.14
N VAL A 487 -21.43 -1.65 14.89
CA VAL A 487 -20.28 -2.25 14.19
C VAL A 487 -19.20 -1.21 13.89
N ASN A 488 -19.54 0.06 13.73
CA ASN A 488 -18.62 1.14 13.32
C ASN A 488 -18.29 2.12 14.45
N ASN A 489 -18.93 1.99 15.63
CA ASN A 489 -18.84 2.97 16.71
C ASN A 489 -17.87 2.57 17.83
N ASN A 490 -17.09 1.52 17.65
CA ASN A 490 -16.12 1.01 18.63
C ASN A 490 -14.66 1.31 18.26
N ALA A 491 -14.44 2.20 17.29
CA ALA A 491 -13.11 2.78 16.96
C ALA A 491 -13.11 4.29 17.20
N ASP A 492 -11.92 4.90 17.18
CA ASP A 492 -11.78 6.35 17.37
C ASP A 492 -12.38 7.17 16.23
N ILE A 493 -12.35 6.64 15.01
CA ILE A 493 -12.73 7.33 13.78
C ILE A 493 -13.74 6.49 13.03
N GLN A 494 -14.76 7.17 12.48
CA GLN A 494 -15.73 6.57 11.56
C GLN A 494 -15.40 7.01 10.12
N GLY A 495 -15.03 6.03 9.29
CA GLY A 495 -14.92 6.17 7.85
C GLY A 495 -16.26 5.87 7.18
N ILE A 496 -16.61 6.64 6.17
CA ILE A 496 -17.84 6.44 5.40
C ILE A 496 -17.49 6.35 3.92
N ASN A 497 -17.86 5.24 3.29
CA ASN A 497 -17.81 5.08 1.85
C ASN A 497 -19.16 5.48 1.27
N HIS A 498 -19.16 6.44 0.34
CA HIS A 498 -20.38 6.82 -0.36
C HIS A 498 -20.10 7.33 -1.77
N TYR A 499 -20.98 6.97 -2.70
CA TYR A 499 -20.78 7.17 -4.12
C TYR A 499 -22.06 7.75 -4.77
N PHE A 500 -22.49 8.95 -4.29
CA PHE A 500 -23.70 9.60 -4.80
C PHE A 500 -23.64 9.82 -6.31
N GLY A 501 -24.69 9.37 -7.03
CA GLY A 501 -24.75 9.44 -8.48
C GLY A 501 -24.04 8.30 -9.20
N TRP A 502 -23.15 7.55 -8.52
CA TRP A 502 -22.52 6.36 -9.10
C TRP A 502 -23.39 5.11 -8.88
N TYR A 503 -23.57 4.66 -7.62
CA TYR A 503 -24.41 3.50 -7.31
C TYR A 503 -25.88 3.83 -7.10
N ASN A 504 -26.18 5.01 -6.59
CA ASN A 504 -27.54 5.47 -6.32
C ASN A 504 -27.65 7.00 -6.32
N GLY A 505 -28.88 7.50 -6.35
CA GLY A 505 -29.17 8.94 -6.31
C GLY A 505 -28.58 9.72 -7.47
N VAL A 506 -28.46 11.02 -7.32
CA VAL A 506 -27.76 11.91 -8.26
C VAL A 506 -26.53 12.49 -7.59
N ILE A 507 -25.56 12.99 -8.39
CA ILE A 507 -24.26 13.46 -7.84
C ILE A 507 -24.46 14.54 -6.77
N ARG A 508 -25.39 15.46 -6.95
CA ARG A 508 -25.69 16.57 -6.00
C ARG A 508 -26.34 16.13 -4.68
N ASP A 509 -26.74 14.89 -4.53
CA ASP A 509 -27.25 14.41 -3.23
C ASP A 509 -26.18 14.42 -2.14
N VAL A 510 -24.89 14.45 -2.54
CA VAL A 510 -23.76 14.60 -1.60
C VAL A 510 -23.85 15.90 -0.80
N ASP A 511 -24.35 17.01 -1.37
CA ASP A 511 -24.49 18.30 -0.66
C ASP A 511 -25.46 18.17 0.50
N LYS A 512 -26.67 17.65 0.23
CA LYS A 512 -27.71 17.46 1.26
C LYS A 512 -27.27 16.49 2.36
N TRP A 513 -26.59 15.44 1.97
CA TRP A 513 -26.05 14.46 2.91
C TRP A 513 -24.98 15.07 3.81
N ALA A 514 -24.05 15.85 3.25
CA ALA A 514 -23.00 16.53 4.01
C ALA A 514 -23.56 17.58 4.99
N ASP A 515 -24.59 18.33 4.57
CA ASP A 515 -25.35 19.26 5.46
C ASP A 515 -25.96 18.50 6.64
N GLN A 516 -26.64 17.38 6.36
CA GLN A 516 -27.30 16.54 7.38
C GLN A 516 -26.28 15.99 8.39
N ILE A 517 -25.16 15.43 7.88
CA ILE A 517 -24.10 14.88 8.73
C ILE A 517 -23.45 15.96 9.59
N SER A 518 -23.20 17.13 9.02
CA SER A 518 -22.62 18.27 9.75
C SER A 518 -23.51 18.75 10.90
N LYS A 519 -24.83 18.60 10.74
CA LYS A 519 -25.80 18.96 11.76
C LYS A 519 -25.92 17.89 12.86
N ASP A 520 -26.09 16.62 12.45
CA ASP A 520 -26.51 15.55 13.37
C ASP A 520 -25.33 14.87 14.08
N PHE A 521 -24.10 14.93 13.51
CA PHE A 521 -22.95 14.19 14.00
C PHE A 521 -21.73 15.08 14.29
N LYS A 522 -21.95 16.32 14.67
CA LYS A 522 -20.91 17.32 14.92
C LYS A 522 -19.81 16.90 15.90
N ASP A 523 -20.10 16.00 16.82
CA ASP A 523 -19.18 15.51 17.86
C ASP A 523 -18.39 14.25 17.45
N TYR A 524 -18.66 13.71 16.26
CA TYR A 524 -18.01 12.50 15.77
C TYR A 524 -16.77 12.84 14.93
N LYS A 525 -15.73 11.99 15.04
CA LYS A 525 -14.57 12.05 14.14
C LYS A 525 -14.92 11.31 12.85
N ILE A 526 -15.27 12.07 11.82
CA ILE A 526 -15.74 11.52 10.55
C ILE A 526 -14.71 11.73 9.45
N ILE A 527 -14.49 10.70 8.65
CA ILE A 527 -13.68 10.73 7.44
C ILE A 527 -14.52 10.25 6.27
N PHE A 528 -14.51 10.98 5.17
CA PHE A 528 -15.07 10.51 3.91
C PHE A 528 -14.06 9.55 3.27
N SER A 529 -14.18 8.26 3.58
CA SER A 529 -13.13 7.26 3.35
C SER A 529 -13.06 6.73 1.92
N GLU A 530 -14.17 6.82 1.15
CA GLU A 530 -14.18 6.52 -0.27
C GLU A 530 -15.27 7.29 -1.00
N TYR A 531 -14.90 7.87 -2.16
CA TYR A 531 -15.79 8.41 -3.17
C TYR A 531 -15.10 8.39 -4.53
N GLY A 532 -15.83 8.09 -5.61
CA GLY A 532 -15.25 8.01 -6.95
C GLY A 532 -16.24 7.45 -7.97
N ALA A 533 -16.00 7.71 -9.23
CA ALA A 533 -16.75 7.17 -10.34
C ALA A 533 -15.81 6.63 -11.42
N GLU A 534 -16.21 5.57 -12.11
CA GLU A 534 -15.36 4.97 -13.13
C GLU A 534 -15.26 5.86 -14.37
N ALA A 535 -14.08 5.87 -14.98
CA ALA A 535 -13.74 6.58 -16.21
C ALA A 535 -12.87 5.69 -17.10
N ASN A 536 -13.45 5.14 -18.15
CA ASN A 536 -12.68 4.47 -19.19
C ASN A 536 -12.26 5.53 -20.23
N PRO A 537 -10.96 5.78 -20.46
CA PRO A 537 -10.51 6.82 -21.39
C PRO A 537 -10.94 6.62 -22.85
N SER A 538 -11.43 5.44 -23.22
CA SER A 538 -12.01 5.17 -24.54
C SER A 538 -13.50 5.53 -24.62
N HIS A 539 -14.15 5.81 -23.48
CA HIS A 539 -15.54 6.18 -23.40
C HIS A 539 -15.66 7.69 -23.21
N GLN A 540 -16.38 8.35 -24.08
CA GLN A 540 -16.46 9.82 -24.13
C GLN A 540 -17.91 10.26 -24.28
N GLN A 541 -18.26 11.39 -23.67
CA GLN A 541 -19.58 11.98 -23.71
C GLN A 541 -19.48 13.50 -23.70
N GLU A 542 -20.01 14.16 -24.76
CA GLU A 542 -19.88 15.61 -24.89
C GLU A 542 -20.62 16.38 -23.79
N VAL A 543 -21.80 15.90 -23.38
CA VAL A 543 -22.65 16.54 -22.35
C VAL A 543 -23.06 15.52 -21.30
N VAL A 544 -22.74 15.81 -20.07
CA VAL A 544 -23.14 15.01 -18.91
C VAL A 544 -24.36 15.66 -18.24
N GLY A 545 -25.50 14.98 -18.29
CA GLY A 545 -26.71 15.36 -17.54
C GLY A 545 -26.60 15.05 -16.03
N ASP A 546 -27.67 15.31 -15.29
CA ASP A 546 -27.83 14.85 -13.90
C ASP A 546 -28.37 13.41 -13.90
N VAL A 547 -27.50 12.49 -14.30
CA VAL A 547 -27.81 11.06 -14.33
C VAL A 547 -27.39 10.43 -13.00
N GLY A 548 -28.20 9.49 -12.52
CA GLY A 548 -27.87 8.63 -11.40
C GLY A 548 -27.68 7.19 -11.84
N ASN A 549 -27.16 6.35 -10.95
CA ASN A 549 -26.91 4.93 -11.18
C ASN A 549 -26.05 4.64 -12.44
N GLN A 550 -24.99 5.41 -12.65
CA GLN A 550 -24.14 5.25 -13.83
C GLN A 550 -23.52 3.84 -13.94
N TRP A 551 -23.28 3.17 -12.81
CA TRP A 551 -22.78 1.80 -12.76
C TRP A 551 -23.75 0.76 -13.38
N ALA A 552 -25.03 1.11 -13.47
CA ALA A 552 -26.04 0.24 -14.11
C ALA A 552 -25.85 0.09 -15.62
N ASN A 553 -24.95 0.89 -16.23
CA ASN A 553 -24.51 0.72 -17.61
C ASN A 553 -23.03 0.30 -17.67
N PRO A 554 -22.69 -0.96 -17.35
CA PRO A 554 -21.29 -1.41 -17.24
C PRO A 554 -20.50 -1.38 -18.55
N ALA A 555 -21.17 -1.21 -19.69
CA ALA A 555 -20.54 -1.09 -20.99
C ALA A 555 -20.06 0.33 -21.30
N PHE A 556 -20.42 1.34 -20.51
CA PHE A 556 -20.13 2.73 -20.84
C PHE A 556 -19.86 3.59 -19.59
N PHE A 557 -18.59 3.90 -19.34
CA PHE A 557 -18.11 4.75 -18.23
C PHE A 557 -17.37 5.97 -18.80
N PRO A 558 -18.09 7.04 -19.24
CA PRO A 558 -17.45 8.20 -19.82
C PRO A 558 -16.63 8.98 -18.78
N GLU A 559 -15.46 9.45 -19.20
CA GLU A 559 -14.57 10.22 -18.34
C GLU A 559 -15.21 11.51 -17.84
N GLU A 560 -16.03 12.13 -18.65
CA GLU A 560 -16.72 13.40 -18.34
C GLU A 560 -17.70 13.24 -17.17
N PHE A 561 -18.34 12.07 -17.02
CA PHE A 561 -19.16 11.78 -15.85
C PHE A 561 -18.31 11.74 -14.58
N SER A 562 -17.19 11.01 -14.62
CA SER A 562 -16.26 10.93 -13.49
C SER A 562 -15.69 12.30 -13.15
N THR A 563 -15.38 13.12 -14.14
CA THR A 563 -14.90 14.50 -13.96
C THR A 563 -15.93 15.32 -13.17
N LYS A 564 -17.17 15.39 -13.64
CA LYS A 564 -18.28 16.08 -12.96
C LYS A 564 -18.51 15.54 -11.54
N PHE A 565 -18.43 14.22 -11.37
CA PHE A 565 -18.55 13.58 -10.06
C PHE A 565 -17.48 14.10 -9.08
N HIS A 566 -16.22 14.10 -9.48
CA HIS A 566 -15.12 14.56 -8.64
C HIS A 566 -15.13 16.06 -8.37
N GLU A 567 -15.55 16.88 -9.34
CA GLU A 567 -15.74 18.32 -9.16
C GLU A 567 -16.71 18.62 -8.03
N ILE A 568 -17.91 18.00 -8.08
CA ILE A 568 -18.98 18.24 -7.11
C ILE A 568 -18.60 17.68 -5.73
N HIS A 569 -18.13 16.42 -5.66
CA HIS A 569 -17.78 15.79 -4.38
C HIS A 569 -16.66 16.54 -3.65
N TRP A 570 -15.58 16.92 -4.36
CA TRP A 570 -14.51 17.69 -3.71
C TRP A 570 -14.97 19.10 -3.30
N GLY A 571 -15.77 19.75 -4.13
CA GLY A 571 -16.38 21.04 -3.79
C GLY A 571 -17.20 20.96 -2.50
N THR A 572 -18.02 19.92 -2.35
CA THR A 572 -18.80 19.66 -1.14
C THR A 572 -17.91 19.37 0.07
N ILE A 573 -16.94 18.47 -0.07
CA ILE A 573 -16.00 18.15 1.02
C ILE A 573 -15.26 19.40 1.51
N LYS A 574 -14.79 20.25 0.60
CA LYS A 574 -14.08 21.50 0.93
C LYS A 574 -14.95 22.46 1.74
N ARG A 575 -16.27 22.46 1.52
CA ARG A 575 -17.23 23.31 2.25
C ARG A 575 -17.63 22.76 3.62
N HIS A 576 -17.39 21.45 3.90
CA HIS A 576 -17.90 20.78 5.10
C HIS A 576 -16.74 20.30 6.01
N PRO A 577 -16.31 21.10 6.98
CA PRO A 577 -15.18 20.77 7.87
C PRO A 577 -15.46 19.61 8.84
N ILE A 578 -16.66 19.05 8.84
CA ILE A 578 -16.96 17.81 9.55
C ILE A 578 -16.11 16.64 9.03
N PHE A 579 -15.75 16.64 7.74
CA PHE A 579 -14.85 15.66 7.17
C PHE A 579 -13.41 16.02 7.51
N LEU A 580 -12.86 15.33 8.53
CA LEU A 580 -11.48 15.56 9.03
C LEU A 580 -10.40 15.17 8.01
N ALA A 581 -10.75 14.26 7.12
CA ALA A 581 -9.98 13.85 5.96
C ALA A 581 -10.94 13.32 4.88
N SER A 582 -10.46 13.26 3.64
CA SER A 582 -11.17 12.56 2.57
C SER A 582 -10.20 11.75 1.74
N TYR A 583 -10.64 10.59 1.26
CA TYR A 583 -9.83 9.70 0.42
C TYR A 583 -10.59 9.35 -0.84
N LEU A 584 -10.11 9.84 -1.97
CA LEU A 584 -10.70 9.48 -3.26
C LEU A 584 -10.43 7.99 -3.59
N TRP A 585 -11.41 7.36 -4.21
CA TRP A 585 -11.30 6.00 -4.70
C TRP A 585 -11.28 6.00 -6.23
N ASN A 586 -10.14 5.82 -6.87
CA ASN A 586 -8.82 5.42 -6.41
C ASN A 586 -7.75 6.28 -7.11
N THR A 587 -6.48 6.20 -6.71
CA THR A 587 -5.38 6.89 -7.43
C THR A 587 -5.19 6.31 -8.82
N PHE A 588 -5.15 4.98 -8.89
CA PHE A 588 -4.90 4.21 -10.11
C PHE A 588 -6.07 3.28 -10.40
N ASP A 589 -6.36 3.04 -11.67
CA ASP A 589 -7.15 1.89 -12.04
C ASP A 589 -6.48 0.63 -11.49
N PHE A 590 -7.25 -0.34 -11.07
CA PHE A 590 -6.75 -1.57 -10.48
C PHE A 590 -7.55 -2.77 -10.98
N ALA A 591 -6.99 -3.97 -10.82
CA ALA A 591 -7.68 -5.18 -11.19
C ALA A 591 -8.82 -5.49 -10.22
N THR A 592 -9.93 -5.97 -10.77
CA THR A 592 -11.06 -6.50 -10.00
C THR A 592 -11.56 -7.77 -10.66
N PRO A 593 -12.04 -8.75 -9.90
CA PRO A 593 -12.71 -9.91 -10.49
C PRO A 593 -13.88 -9.48 -11.35
N ILE A 594 -14.08 -10.15 -12.49
CA ILE A 594 -15.27 -9.92 -13.31
C ILE A 594 -16.50 -10.38 -12.56
N THR A 595 -17.44 -9.45 -12.43
CA THR A 595 -18.79 -9.71 -11.94
C THR A 595 -19.76 -9.45 -13.08
N ALA A 596 -21.06 -9.70 -12.85
CA ALA A 596 -22.11 -9.31 -13.80
C ALA A 596 -22.13 -7.78 -14.10
N LEU A 597 -21.41 -6.99 -13.31
CA LEU A 597 -21.35 -5.54 -13.38
C LEU A 597 -20.12 -5.00 -14.12
N ASN A 598 -19.12 -5.87 -14.42
CA ASN A 598 -17.88 -5.46 -15.08
C ASN A 598 -17.70 -6.25 -16.37
N VAL A 599 -17.50 -5.55 -17.49
CA VAL A 599 -17.17 -6.18 -18.78
C VAL A 599 -15.68 -6.50 -18.93
N GLU A 600 -14.84 -5.94 -18.07
CA GLU A 600 -13.39 -6.15 -18.02
C GLU A 600 -12.93 -6.40 -16.58
N PRO A 601 -11.83 -7.15 -16.36
CA PRO A 601 -11.32 -7.40 -15.01
C PRO A 601 -10.64 -6.16 -14.43
N ARG A 602 -11.33 -5.02 -14.43
CA ARG A 602 -10.81 -3.73 -14.06
C ARG A 602 -11.84 -2.84 -13.38
N ASN A 603 -11.40 -2.17 -12.32
CA ASN A 603 -12.07 -1.01 -11.77
C ASN A 603 -11.43 0.26 -12.36
N TYR A 604 -12.22 1.06 -13.05
CA TYR A 604 -11.79 2.28 -13.73
C TYR A 604 -11.93 3.56 -12.87
N LYS A 605 -12.12 3.43 -11.56
CA LYS A 605 -12.23 4.60 -10.65
C LYS A 605 -10.89 5.30 -10.39
N GLY A 606 -9.78 4.79 -10.95
CA GLY A 606 -8.49 5.46 -10.88
C GLY A 606 -8.51 6.81 -11.59
N LEU A 607 -7.81 7.78 -11.02
CA LEU A 607 -7.52 9.05 -11.73
C LEU A 607 -6.48 8.86 -12.85
N ILE A 608 -5.78 7.73 -12.79
CA ILE A 608 -4.70 7.35 -13.70
C ILE A 608 -4.92 5.91 -14.13
N THR A 609 -4.62 5.59 -15.38
CA THR A 609 -4.78 4.23 -15.92
C THR A 609 -3.90 3.20 -15.20
N PHE A 610 -4.32 1.92 -15.27
CA PHE A 610 -3.66 0.79 -14.60
C PHE A 610 -2.17 0.62 -14.96
N ASP A 611 -1.78 1.03 -16.16
CA ASP A 611 -0.39 1.04 -16.65
C ASP A 611 0.39 2.31 -16.28
N ARG A 612 -0.22 3.26 -15.56
CA ARG A 612 0.32 4.58 -15.15
C ARG A 612 0.62 5.55 -16.28
N LYS A 613 0.16 5.29 -17.51
CA LYS A 613 0.54 6.11 -18.68
C LYS A 613 -0.35 7.31 -18.92
N LEU A 614 -1.64 7.23 -18.57
CA LEU A 614 -2.58 8.29 -18.85
C LEU A 614 -3.19 8.84 -17.56
N LYS A 615 -3.09 10.13 -17.37
CA LYS A 615 -3.77 10.91 -16.34
C LYS A 615 -5.11 11.39 -16.93
N LYS A 616 -6.20 11.09 -16.25
CA LYS A 616 -7.56 11.50 -16.61
C LYS A 616 -7.84 12.93 -16.17
N ASP A 617 -8.89 13.58 -16.68
CA ASP A 617 -9.24 14.95 -16.31
C ASP A 617 -9.39 15.16 -14.79
N PRO A 618 -10.00 14.25 -14.00
CA PRO A 618 -10.07 14.40 -12.56
C PRO A 618 -8.70 14.46 -11.86
N PHE A 619 -7.63 13.92 -12.44
CA PHE A 619 -6.28 14.09 -11.90
C PHE A 619 -5.88 15.57 -11.85
N TYR A 620 -6.13 16.31 -12.94
CA TYR A 620 -5.80 17.73 -13.04
C TYR A 620 -6.73 18.61 -12.21
N TRP A 621 -7.98 18.16 -11.97
CA TRP A 621 -8.89 18.77 -11.02
C TRP A 621 -8.28 18.80 -9.61
N TYR A 622 -7.85 17.65 -9.10
CA TYR A 622 -7.21 17.58 -7.78
C TYR A 622 -5.86 18.29 -7.77
N LYS A 623 -5.04 18.15 -8.81
CA LYS A 623 -3.76 18.87 -8.90
C LYS A 623 -3.93 20.37 -8.81
N ALA A 624 -4.93 20.94 -9.46
CA ALA A 624 -5.23 22.38 -9.38
C ALA A 624 -5.67 22.81 -7.98
N ASN A 625 -6.42 21.95 -7.27
CA ASN A 625 -6.93 22.23 -5.92
C ASN A 625 -5.91 21.99 -4.80
N TRP A 626 -5.02 21.02 -4.95
CA TRP A 626 -4.17 20.50 -3.85
C TRP A 626 -2.69 20.86 -4.00
N SER A 627 -2.20 20.95 -5.24
CA SER A 627 -0.79 21.19 -5.49
C SER A 627 -0.44 22.68 -5.48
N LYS A 628 0.77 23.00 -5.02
CA LYS A 628 1.38 24.34 -5.17
C LYS A 628 2.04 24.54 -6.54
N GLU A 629 2.18 23.46 -7.32
CA GLU A 629 2.72 23.52 -8.68
C GLU A 629 1.73 24.21 -9.63
N PRO A 630 2.23 24.95 -10.63
CA PRO A 630 1.39 25.62 -11.63
C PRO A 630 0.51 24.64 -12.38
N VAL A 631 -0.79 24.93 -12.48
CA VAL A 631 -1.76 24.17 -13.27
C VAL A 631 -2.57 25.12 -14.15
N LEU A 632 -2.56 24.86 -15.43
CA LEU A 632 -3.46 25.42 -16.43
C LEU A 632 -3.87 24.27 -17.34
N TYR A 633 -5.14 23.89 -17.34
CA TYR A 633 -5.59 22.67 -17.99
C TYR A 633 -6.99 22.79 -18.61
N LEU A 634 -7.10 22.49 -19.89
CA LEU A 634 -8.36 22.35 -20.61
C LEU A 634 -8.89 20.91 -20.43
N THR A 635 -10.12 20.77 -19.95
CA THR A 635 -10.79 19.47 -19.82
C THR A 635 -11.33 18.93 -21.13
N GLN A 636 -11.92 17.73 -21.10
CA GLN A 636 -12.56 17.10 -22.26
C GLN A 636 -11.61 16.94 -23.48
N ARG A 637 -10.34 16.69 -23.20
CA ARG A 637 -9.30 16.55 -24.23
C ARG A 637 -9.53 15.40 -25.21
N ARG A 638 -10.24 14.38 -24.76
CA ARG A 638 -10.52 13.16 -25.54
C ARG A 638 -11.83 13.21 -26.29
N VAL A 639 -12.73 14.14 -25.95
CA VAL A 639 -13.97 14.38 -26.69
C VAL A 639 -13.67 15.31 -27.86
N ILE A 640 -12.94 14.77 -28.85
CA ILE A 640 -12.52 15.58 -30.03
C ILE A 640 -13.69 15.85 -30.96
N GLU A 641 -14.51 14.84 -31.21
CA GLU A 641 -15.64 14.90 -32.17
C GLU A 641 -16.87 15.47 -31.44
N ARG A 642 -17.38 16.60 -31.95
CA ARG A 642 -18.46 17.37 -31.35
C ARG A 642 -19.69 17.42 -32.28
N VAL A 643 -20.90 17.43 -31.66
CA VAL A 643 -22.19 17.61 -32.37
C VAL A 643 -22.94 18.86 -31.90
N ASN A 644 -22.52 19.48 -30.79
CA ASN A 644 -23.15 20.69 -30.28
C ASN A 644 -22.37 21.93 -30.76
N GLU A 645 -23.07 22.85 -31.48
CA GLU A 645 -22.52 24.13 -31.89
C GLU A 645 -22.14 25.01 -30.70
N ILE A 646 -22.95 24.94 -29.62
CA ILE A 646 -22.73 25.70 -28.39
C ILE A 646 -22.38 24.72 -27.29
N THR A 647 -21.24 24.91 -26.66
CA THR A 647 -20.72 24.01 -25.63
C THR A 647 -20.00 24.81 -24.55
N PRO A 648 -19.99 24.35 -23.29
CA PRO A 648 -19.10 24.94 -22.28
C PRO A 648 -17.65 24.50 -22.50
N VAL A 649 -16.70 25.38 -22.11
CA VAL A 649 -15.27 25.06 -22.00
C VAL A 649 -14.87 25.19 -20.57
N THR A 650 -14.43 24.09 -19.96
CA THR A 650 -13.99 24.04 -18.58
C THR A 650 -12.47 24.07 -18.49
N VAL A 651 -11.96 24.97 -17.62
CA VAL A 651 -10.52 25.18 -17.39
C VAL A 651 -10.23 25.05 -15.90
N TYR A 652 -9.22 24.28 -15.56
CA TYR A 652 -8.64 24.28 -14.21
C TYR A 652 -7.39 25.17 -14.19
N SER A 653 -7.39 26.18 -13.30
CA SER A 653 -6.26 27.11 -13.16
C SER A 653 -6.04 27.49 -11.70
N ASN A 654 -4.86 27.21 -11.15
CA ASN A 654 -4.40 27.78 -9.87
C ASN A 654 -3.47 29.00 -10.07
N LEU A 655 -3.44 29.53 -11.28
CA LEU A 655 -2.62 30.68 -11.70
C LEU A 655 -3.41 32.01 -11.71
N GLY A 656 -4.66 31.98 -11.22
CA GLY A 656 -5.62 33.06 -11.36
C GLY A 656 -6.50 32.91 -12.60
N THR A 657 -7.22 33.97 -12.97
CA THR A 657 -8.19 33.95 -14.07
C THR A 657 -7.51 33.71 -15.41
N PRO A 658 -7.86 32.62 -16.11
CA PRO A 658 -7.31 32.33 -17.43
C PRO A 658 -8.00 33.13 -18.53
N THR A 659 -7.28 33.40 -19.61
CA THR A 659 -7.84 33.95 -20.86
C THR A 659 -8.10 32.80 -21.84
N LEU A 660 -9.36 32.62 -22.23
CA LEU A 660 -9.76 31.65 -23.26
C LEU A 660 -9.80 32.27 -24.63
N LEU A 661 -9.21 31.61 -25.62
CA LEU A 661 -9.25 31.97 -27.04
C LEU A 661 -9.85 30.82 -27.83
N VAL A 662 -10.89 31.09 -28.59
CA VAL A 662 -11.51 30.16 -29.54
C VAL A 662 -11.27 30.63 -30.99
N ASN A 663 -10.49 29.86 -31.72
CA ASN A 663 -10.04 30.27 -33.09
C ASN A 663 -9.35 31.65 -33.09
N GLY A 664 -8.63 32.00 -32.00
CA GLY A 664 -7.95 33.29 -31.85
C GLY A 664 -8.81 34.44 -31.31
N VAL A 665 -10.11 34.24 -31.10
CA VAL A 665 -11.04 35.22 -30.53
C VAL A 665 -11.19 34.97 -29.03
N GLU A 666 -11.07 36.01 -28.22
CA GLU A 666 -11.20 35.95 -26.75
C GLU A 666 -12.66 35.75 -26.32
N GLU A 667 -12.88 34.75 -25.48
CA GLU A 667 -14.14 34.49 -24.76
C GLU A 667 -14.05 35.06 -23.34
N LYS A 668 -14.99 35.96 -22.99
CA LYS A 668 -14.92 36.68 -21.69
C LYS A 668 -15.91 36.18 -20.66
N ASN A 669 -16.96 35.48 -21.07
CA ASN A 669 -18.04 35.08 -20.18
C ASN A 669 -17.76 33.75 -19.52
N PHE A 670 -17.40 33.77 -18.24
CA PHE A 670 -17.23 32.57 -17.44
C PHE A 670 -17.92 32.70 -16.08
N VAL A 671 -18.13 31.57 -15.44
CA VAL A 671 -18.53 31.45 -14.03
C VAL A 671 -17.48 30.63 -13.28
N ILE A 672 -17.37 30.88 -11.99
CA ILE A 672 -16.60 30.01 -11.08
C ILE A 672 -17.48 28.83 -10.71
N GLY A 673 -16.98 27.60 -10.91
CA GLY A 673 -17.67 26.37 -10.55
C GLY A 673 -17.52 25.99 -9.07
N GLU A 674 -17.18 24.75 -8.78
CA GLU A 674 -17.19 24.19 -7.43
C GLU A 674 -16.10 24.77 -6.50
N THR A 675 -15.01 25.26 -7.07
CA THR A 675 -13.89 25.89 -6.32
C THR A 675 -13.29 27.05 -7.10
N ASP A 676 -12.43 27.82 -6.46
CA ASP A 676 -11.75 29.00 -7.00
C ASP A 676 -10.77 28.72 -8.18
N VAL A 677 -10.47 27.44 -8.43
CA VAL A 677 -9.64 27.02 -9.58
C VAL A 677 -10.46 26.51 -10.76
N HIS A 678 -11.79 26.57 -10.68
CA HIS A 678 -12.74 26.00 -11.63
C HIS A 678 -13.41 27.07 -12.46
N TYR A 679 -12.92 27.28 -13.67
CA TYR A 679 -13.44 28.30 -14.62
C TYR A 679 -14.26 27.61 -15.71
N ILE A 680 -15.54 28.00 -15.85
CA ILE A 680 -16.47 27.47 -16.85
C ILE A 680 -16.88 28.59 -17.77
N PHE A 681 -16.34 28.60 -19.00
CA PHE A 681 -16.75 29.52 -20.07
C PHE A 681 -18.03 28.97 -20.70
N GLN A 682 -19.12 29.67 -20.50
CA GLN A 682 -20.44 29.24 -20.93
C GLN A 682 -20.74 29.68 -22.38
N ASN A 683 -21.55 28.87 -23.08
CA ASN A 683 -22.08 29.22 -24.42
C ASN A 683 -21.00 29.52 -25.43
N VAL A 684 -19.87 28.82 -25.40
CA VAL A 684 -18.82 28.93 -26.41
C VAL A 684 -19.35 28.41 -27.76
N LYS A 685 -19.27 29.23 -28.80
CA LYS A 685 -19.77 28.86 -30.11
C LYS A 685 -18.66 28.29 -30.99
N LEU A 686 -18.86 27.07 -31.48
CA LEU A 686 -17.95 26.39 -32.41
C LEU A 686 -18.38 26.70 -33.86
N LYS A 687 -17.43 26.81 -34.77
CA LYS A 687 -17.67 26.82 -36.21
C LYS A 687 -17.59 25.39 -36.77
N GLU A 688 -18.24 25.11 -37.85
CA GLU A 688 -18.12 23.82 -38.55
C GLU A 688 -16.68 23.52 -38.93
N GLY A 689 -16.23 22.29 -38.71
CA GLY A 689 -14.85 21.84 -38.86
C GLY A 689 -14.01 22.03 -37.57
N ASP A 690 -12.72 22.23 -37.73
CA ASP A 690 -11.76 22.34 -36.63
C ASP A 690 -11.84 23.65 -35.87
N ASN A 691 -11.90 23.56 -34.57
CA ASN A 691 -11.86 24.67 -33.65
C ASN A 691 -10.66 24.55 -32.71
N ILE A 692 -9.83 25.56 -32.70
CA ILE A 692 -8.68 25.67 -31.80
C ILE A 692 -9.15 26.33 -30.52
N ILE A 693 -9.10 25.57 -29.41
CA ILE A 693 -9.41 26.01 -28.07
C ILE A 693 -8.06 26.21 -27.35
N GLN A 694 -7.75 27.44 -26.97
CA GLN A 694 -6.48 27.80 -26.37
C GLN A 694 -6.72 28.57 -25.04
N VAL A 695 -6.02 28.25 -24.01
CA VAL A 695 -6.10 28.97 -22.76
C VAL A 695 -4.71 29.48 -22.36
N LYS A 696 -4.66 30.71 -21.81
CA LYS A 696 -3.44 31.37 -21.34
C LYS A 696 -3.62 31.88 -19.94
N ALA A 697 -2.57 31.81 -19.13
CA ALA A 697 -2.48 32.44 -17.82
C ALA A 697 -1.06 32.90 -17.56
N SER A 698 -0.90 33.87 -16.63
CA SER A 698 0.43 34.31 -16.20
C SER A 698 0.53 34.29 -14.68
N SER A 699 1.66 33.82 -14.16
CA SER A 699 1.94 33.82 -12.75
C SER A 699 3.41 34.11 -12.51
N LYS A 700 3.72 35.02 -11.60
CA LYS A 700 5.09 35.40 -11.22
C LYS A 700 5.98 35.75 -12.43
N GLY A 701 5.39 36.39 -13.47
CA GLY A 701 6.11 36.78 -14.71
C GLY A 701 6.30 35.66 -15.73
N GLN A 702 5.88 34.43 -15.44
CA GLN A 702 5.92 33.31 -16.38
C GLN A 702 4.58 33.17 -17.09
N GLN A 703 4.62 32.90 -18.41
CA GLN A 703 3.44 32.60 -19.22
C GLN A 703 3.20 31.08 -19.27
N PHE A 704 1.93 30.70 -19.18
CA PHE A 704 1.46 29.33 -19.31
C PHE A 704 0.40 29.26 -20.40
N GLU A 705 0.41 28.17 -21.14
CA GLU A 705 -0.53 27.96 -22.23
C GLU A 705 -0.93 26.49 -22.28
N ASP A 706 -2.21 26.24 -22.59
CA ASP A 706 -2.72 24.92 -22.93
C ASP A 706 -3.65 25.00 -24.13
N LYS A 707 -3.70 23.95 -24.96
CA LYS A 707 -4.36 23.97 -26.25
C LYS A 707 -4.89 22.59 -26.62
N ILE A 708 -6.12 22.59 -27.18
CA ILE A 708 -6.77 21.42 -27.78
C ILE A 708 -7.44 21.80 -29.08
N THR A 709 -7.76 20.80 -29.91
CA THR A 709 -8.57 21.00 -31.13
C THR A 709 -9.82 20.15 -31.03
N TRP A 710 -11.00 20.76 -31.22
CA TRP A 710 -12.27 20.08 -31.34
C TRP A 710 -12.79 20.16 -32.77
N HIS A 711 -13.34 19.05 -33.28
CA HIS A 711 -13.93 18.97 -34.61
C HIS A 711 -15.45 18.95 -34.50
N TYR A 712 -16.10 20.02 -34.88
CA TYR A 712 -17.56 20.15 -34.83
C TYR A 712 -18.19 19.91 -36.20
N LEU A 713 -19.13 18.98 -36.24
CA LEU A 713 -20.08 18.78 -37.37
C LEU A 713 -21.45 18.52 -36.75
N LYS A 714 -22.50 19.19 -37.31
CA LYS A 714 -23.88 19.08 -36.82
C LYS A 714 -24.36 17.62 -36.73
N ASP A 715 -24.01 16.80 -37.72
CA ASP A 715 -24.37 15.39 -37.81
C ASP A 715 -23.08 14.52 -37.82
N ASN A 716 -22.21 14.72 -36.86
CA ASN A 716 -20.91 14.06 -36.81
C ASN A 716 -21.06 12.55 -36.62
N PRO A 717 -20.75 11.72 -37.64
CA PRO A 717 -20.91 10.27 -37.53
C PRO A 717 -19.89 9.61 -36.60
N LYS A 718 -18.81 10.34 -36.19
CA LYS A 718 -17.77 9.88 -35.28
C LYS A 718 -18.05 10.26 -33.85
N ALA A 719 -18.99 11.18 -33.59
CA ALA A 719 -19.34 11.55 -32.23
C ALA A 719 -20.10 10.39 -31.59
N ILE A 720 -19.73 10.10 -30.35
CA ILE A 720 -20.41 9.09 -29.53
C ILE A 720 -21.80 9.62 -29.19
N SER A 721 -22.85 8.81 -29.42
CA SER A 721 -24.23 9.19 -29.13
C SER A 721 -24.44 9.51 -27.64
N LYS A 722 -25.45 10.37 -27.35
CA LYS A 722 -25.83 10.74 -25.98
C LYS A 722 -26.09 9.52 -25.06
N ASP A 723 -26.45 8.39 -25.64
CA ASP A 723 -26.83 7.16 -24.93
C ASP A 723 -25.67 6.17 -24.84
N GLY A 724 -24.46 6.53 -25.25
CA GLY A 724 -23.34 5.61 -25.43
C GLY A 724 -23.58 4.60 -26.56
N PRO A 725 -22.67 3.66 -26.82
CA PRO A 725 -22.90 2.57 -27.74
C PRO A 725 -24.13 1.80 -27.28
N LYS A 726 -25.17 1.70 -28.14
CA LYS A 726 -26.36 0.90 -27.81
C LYS A 726 -25.89 -0.51 -27.48
N SER A 727 -26.03 -0.95 -26.23
CA SER A 727 -25.80 -2.34 -25.89
C SER A 727 -26.66 -3.20 -26.79
N ASN A 728 -26.08 -4.16 -27.50
CA ASN A 728 -26.84 -5.19 -28.15
C ASN A 728 -27.63 -5.91 -27.05
N LYS A 729 -28.93 -5.61 -26.96
CA LYS A 729 -29.84 -6.17 -25.90
C LYS A 729 -29.97 -7.70 -25.94
N ASN A 730 -29.21 -8.38 -26.78
CA ASN A 730 -29.28 -9.85 -26.95
C ASN A 730 -28.11 -10.62 -26.35
N GLU A 731 -27.16 -9.98 -25.67
CA GLU A 731 -26.19 -10.71 -24.88
C GLU A 731 -26.65 -10.76 -23.42
N HIS A 732 -27.64 -11.57 -23.14
CA HIS A 732 -27.92 -12.05 -21.79
C HIS A 732 -26.71 -12.85 -21.31
N ILE A 733 -25.88 -12.25 -20.48
CA ILE A 733 -24.93 -12.98 -19.65
C ILE A 733 -25.81 -13.69 -18.63
N GLY A 734 -26.00 -14.99 -18.80
CA GLY A 734 -26.68 -15.82 -17.81
C GLY A 734 -25.98 -15.70 -16.45
N LEU A 735 -26.77 -15.54 -15.42
CA LEU A 735 -26.38 -15.53 -14.00
C LEU A 735 -25.71 -16.85 -13.61
#